data_466e0299c6b559e342490f2314e42531
#
_entry.id   466e0299c6b559e342490f2314e42531
#
_cell.length_a   1.000
_cell.length_b   1.000
_cell.length_c   1.000
_cell.angle_alpha   90.00
_cell.angle_beta   90.00
_cell.angle_gamma   90.00
#
_symmetry.space_group_name_H-M   'P 1'
#
loop_
_entity.id
_entity.type
_entity.pdbx_description
1 polymer ?
#
loop_
_entity_poly.entity_id
_entity_poly.type
_entity_poly.pdbx_seq_one_letter_code
_entity_poly.pdbx_strand_id
1 'polypeptide(L)'
;MTAHRTPLSQLERGTPFERRHVGPDAAAQAKMLAQVGYGSLDELTAAAVPDVIKSAEALRLPDARTEAEVLAELRSLADRNQVLAPMIGLGYYGTFTPPVILRNVMENPAWYTAYTPYQPEISQGRLEALLNFQTVVADLTGLPTSGASLLDEGTAAAEAMALARRVGKVKDGVFLVDADALPQTVAVIRTRAEPAGVDVVVADLSDGIPAEIAERGVFGVLVQYPGASGAVRDIRSVVEQAHELGAIVTVAADLLALTLLTSPGELGADIAVGTTQRFGVPMGFGGPHAGFMAVREKFARSLPGRLVGVSVDADGNKAYRLALQTREQHIRREKATSNICTAQVLLAVMAGMYAVYHGPDGLRAIAERTHRYATVLADGLRAGGVEIVHEAFFDTLTVRVPGRAAEVVAAAREGGVNLRLVDADLVSLACDETTGRAQLATVWAAFGVTGDIEALDATSRDALPDALLRTDDYLTHPVFHQHRSETAMLRYLRRLADRDYALDRGMIPLGSCTMKLNATTEMEPVTWPEFAALHPFAPADQAQGYLTLIRELEERLAEVTGYDAVSLQPNAGSQGELAGLLAVRAYHRANGDTGRTVCLIPSSAHGTNAASAVMAGMKVVVVKTREDGDVDVEDLHAKIERHGDELAVLMVTYPSTHGVFEEHITDICAAVHDAGGQVYVDGANLNALVGLAKPGRFGSDVSHLNLHKTFCIPHGGGGPGVGPVGVRAHLAPYLPNHPLQPAAGPETGVGPISAAPWGSAGILPISWAYVRLMGGEGLKRATQVAVLAANYIAKRLEPHFPVLYAGPHGLVAHECIVDLRPLSKATGVSVDDIAKRLIDYGFHAPTMSFPVAGTLMIEPTESEDLGELDRFCETMIAIRAEIEKVASGHWPADDNPLRNAPHTAAALGGEWEHAYSRQEAVFPAGVSAADKYWPPVRRIDGAFGDRNLVCSCPPLDEYDN
;
A
#
# COMPACT_ATOMS: atom_id res chain seq x y z
N MET A 1 -36.00 47.65 2.94
CA MET A 1 -34.77 47.03 2.53
C MET A 1 -35.11 46.03 1.43
N THR A 2 -34.79 46.39 0.19
CA THR A 2 -34.90 45.41 -0.93
C THR A 2 -33.88 44.33 -0.70
N ALA A 3 -34.34 43.14 -0.31
CA ALA A 3 -33.48 41.96 -0.25
C ALA A 3 -32.75 41.82 -1.58
N HIS A 4 -31.44 41.98 -1.59
CA HIS A 4 -30.61 41.72 -2.78
C HIS A 4 -30.81 40.25 -3.15
N ARG A 5 -31.59 40.03 -4.22
CA ARG A 5 -31.81 38.67 -4.75
C ARG A 5 -30.48 38.15 -5.32
N THR A 6 -30.02 37.04 -4.79
CA THR A 6 -28.82 36.35 -5.30
C THR A 6 -29.01 36.01 -6.78
N PRO A 7 -28.07 36.39 -7.66
CA PRO A 7 -28.15 36.04 -9.08
C PRO A 7 -28.25 34.53 -9.30
N LEU A 8 -29.03 34.14 -10.33
CA LEU A 8 -29.21 32.71 -10.65
C LEU A 8 -27.88 32.03 -10.93
N SER A 9 -26.97 32.65 -11.67
CA SER A 9 -25.60 32.15 -11.93
C SER A 9 -24.77 31.89 -10.67
N GLN A 10 -25.09 32.54 -9.56
CA GLN A 10 -24.47 32.28 -8.28
C GLN A 10 -25.15 31.13 -7.54
N LEU A 11 -26.48 31.02 -7.66
CA LEU A 11 -27.25 29.90 -7.09
C LEU A 11 -26.96 28.58 -7.84
N GLU A 12 -26.80 28.63 -9.15
CA GLU A 12 -26.45 27.47 -9.97
C GLU A 12 -25.10 26.86 -9.64
N ARG A 13 -24.15 27.63 -9.14
CA ARG A 13 -22.85 27.12 -8.68
C ARG A 13 -22.94 26.30 -7.41
N GLY A 14 -24.05 26.36 -6.68
CA GLY A 14 -24.25 25.65 -5.43
C GLY A 14 -23.20 26.01 -4.37
N THR A 15 -22.92 25.07 -3.47
CA THR A 15 -21.81 25.14 -2.52
C THR A 15 -20.58 24.50 -3.17
N PRO A 16 -19.48 25.22 -3.36
CA PRO A 16 -18.24 24.63 -3.87
C PRO A 16 -17.78 23.46 -3.02
N PHE A 17 -17.27 22.39 -3.63
CA PHE A 17 -16.80 21.20 -2.92
C PHE A 17 -15.70 21.52 -1.91
N GLU A 18 -14.84 22.48 -2.17
CA GLU A 18 -13.84 23.00 -1.23
C GLU A 18 -14.43 23.23 0.16
N ARG A 19 -15.66 23.81 0.25
CA ARG A 19 -16.35 24.05 1.54
C ARG A 19 -16.91 22.77 2.19
N ARG A 20 -16.89 21.68 1.50
CA ARG A 20 -17.24 20.34 2.04
C ARG A 20 -16.00 19.61 2.51
N HIS A 21 -14.88 19.83 1.83
CA HIS A 21 -13.61 19.17 2.12
C HIS A 21 -12.87 19.88 3.28
N VAL A 22 -12.78 21.21 3.26
CA VAL A 22 -12.11 22.00 4.29
C VAL A 22 -12.99 22.07 5.54
N GLY A 23 -12.50 21.55 6.67
CA GLY A 23 -13.26 21.47 7.92
C GLY A 23 -13.59 22.83 8.55
N PRO A 24 -12.58 23.71 8.80
CA PRO A 24 -12.85 25.04 9.35
C PRO A 24 -13.55 25.96 8.34
N ASP A 25 -14.72 26.45 8.67
CA ASP A 25 -15.40 27.49 7.88
C ASP A 25 -14.71 28.87 8.03
N ALA A 26 -15.20 29.89 7.34
CA ALA A 26 -14.58 31.23 7.35
C ALA A 26 -14.53 31.85 8.75
N ALA A 27 -15.52 31.60 9.61
CA ALA A 27 -15.54 32.11 10.97
C ALA A 27 -14.52 31.36 11.86
N ALA A 28 -14.45 30.05 11.72
CA ALA A 28 -13.46 29.21 12.37
C ALA A 28 -12.03 29.60 11.96
N GLN A 29 -11.78 29.77 10.65
CA GLN A 29 -10.48 30.21 10.13
C GLN A 29 -10.08 31.58 10.71
N ALA A 30 -11.02 32.56 10.78
CA ALA A 30 -10.73 33.86 11.37
C ALA A 30 -10.35 33.74 12.87
N LYS A 31 -11.03 32.87 13.63
CA LYS A 31 -10.69 32.60 15.03
C LYS A 31 -9.30 31.93 15.15
N MET A 32 -9.01 30.97 14.31
CA MET A 32 -7.71 30.27 14.30
C MET A 32 -6.57 31.24 13.94
N LEU A 33 -6.76 32.05 12.89
CA LEU A 33 -5.80 33.08 12.47
C LEU A 33 -5.51 34.09 13.61
N ALA A 34 -6.56 34.58 14.28
CA ALA A 34 -6.38 35.50 15.42
C ALA A 34 -5.55 34.84 16.54
N GLN A 35 -5.73 33.55 16.83
CA GLN A 35 -4.95 32.81 17.83
C GLN A 35 -3.49 32.66 17.42
N VAL A 36 -3.21 32.48 16.14
CA VAL A 36 -1.84 32.36 15.59
C VAL A 36 -1.19 33.75 15.45
N GLY A 37 -1.99 34.81 15.32
CA GLY A 37 -1.53 36.19 15.25
C GLY A 37 -1.44 36.78 13.84
N TYR A 38 -2.24 36.28 12.89
CA TYR A 38 -2.29 36.74 11.52
C TYR A 38 -3.70 37.18 11.10
N GLY A 39 -3.79 38.06 10.10
CA GLY A 39 -5.06 38.61 9.62
C GLY A 39 -5.70 37.80 8.49
N SER A 40 -4.90 37.00 7.75
CA SER A 40 -5.37 36.22 6.61
C SER A 40 -4.51 34.96 6.40
N LEU A 41 -5.05 34.01 5.63
CA LEU A 41 -4.28 32.81 5.20
C LEU A 41 -3.07 33.17 4.35
N ASP A 42 -3.21 34.19 3.50
CA ASP A 42 -2.10 34.64 2.64
C ASP A 42 -0.97 35.28 3.47
N GLU A 43 -1.30 36.05 4.50
CA GLU A 43 -0.29 36.60 5.43
C GLU A 43 0.42 35.48 6.20
N LEU A 44 -0.33 34.50 6.73
CA LEU A 44 0.24 33.35 7.44
C LEU A 44 1.17 32.56 6.54
N THR A 45 0.71 32.17 5.35
CA THR A 45 1.52 31.37 4.44
C THR A 45 2.70 32.14 3.84
N ALA A 46 2.54 33.45 3.65
CA ALA A 46 3.66 34.31 3.28
C ALA A 46 4.76 34.38 4.38
N ALA A 47 4.38 34.29 5.66
CA ALA A 47 5.33 34.26 6.75
C ALA A 47 5.93 32.85 7.00
N ALA A 48 5.18 31.78 6.71
CA ALA A 48 5.62 30.42 6.98
C ALA A 48 6.52 29.83 5.87
N VAL A 49 6.23 30.13 4.59
CA VAL A 49 6.94 29.58 3.44
C VAL A 49 8.14 30.47 3.08
N PRO A 50 9.36 29.91 2.93
CA PRO A 50 10.53 30.69 2.52
C PRO A 50 10.34 31.38 1.16
N ASP A 51 10.80 32.63 1.04
CA ASP A 51 10.65 33.42 -0.19
C ASP A 51 11.29 32.78 -1.43
N VAL A 52 12.38 32.07 -1.23
CA VAL A 52 13.18 31.42 -2.30
C VAL A 52 12.44 30.28 -3.03
N ILE A 53 11.38 29.72 -2.43
CA ILE A 53 10.63 28.63 -3.03
C ILE A 53 9.20 29.02 -3.43
N LYS A 54 8.72 30.20 -3.05
CA LYS A 54 7.34 30.63 -3.31
C LYS A 54 7.03 30.61 -4.80
N SER A 55 5.92 29.96 -5.16
CA SER A 55 5.39 30.04 -6.51
C SER A 55 4.63 31.35 -6.69
N ALA A 56 5.05 32.14 -7.68
CA ALA A 56 4.34 33.37 -8.07
C ALA A 56 3.14 33.10 -8.98
N GLU A 57 3.05 31.93 -9.58
CA GLU A 57 2.03 31.55 -10.54
C GLU A 57 0.92 30.71 -9.90
N ALA A 58 -0.33 31.00 -10.30
CA ALA A 58 -1.45 30.12 -9.98
C ALA A 58 -1.28 28.74 -10.65
N LEU A 59 -1.86 27.70 -10.05
CA LEU A 59 -1.89 26.38 -10.66
C LEU A 59 -2.74 26.39 -11.93
N ARG A 60 -2.15 25.95 -13.05
CA ARG A 60 -2.82 25.84 -14.36
C ARG A 60 -3.61 24.53 -14.43
N LEU A 61 -4.59 24.39 -13.55
CA LEU A 61 -5.51 23.25 -13.50
C LEU A 61 -6.89 23.69 -14.02
N PRO A 62 -7.71 22.75 -14.49
CA PRO A 62 -9.09 23.04 -14.83
C PRO A 62 -9.86 23.61 -13.63
N ASP A 63 -10.81 24.50 -13.88
CA ASP A 63 -11.69 25.07 -12.85
C ASP A 63 -12.41 23.98 -12.05
N ALA A 64 -12.61 24.23 -10.76
CA ALA A 64 -13.36 23.33 -9.88
C ALA A 64 -14.75 23.03 -10.44
N ARG A 65 -15.18 21.80 -10.24
CA ARG A 65 -16.51 21.31 -10.63
C ARG A 65 -17.31 20.86 -9.41
N THR A 66 -18.63 20.82 -9.57
CA THR A 66 -19.53 20.22 -8.59
C THR A 66 -19.38 18.68 -8.61
N GLU A 67 -19.81 18.02 -7.53
CA GLU A 67 -19.79 16.55 -7.41
C GLU A 67 -20.55 15.89 -8.58
N ALA A 68 -21.74 16.41 -8.93
CA ALA A 68 -22.52 15.88 -10.04
C ALA A 68 -21.82 16.02 -11.40
N GLU A 69 -21.12 17.14 -11.64
CA GLU A 69 -20.36 17.35 -12.89
C GLU A 69 -19.15 16.39 -12.95
N VAL A 70 -18.44 16.21 -11.83
CA VAL A 70 -17.27 15.31 -11.76
C VAL A 70 -17.69 13.86 -11.98
N LEU A 71 -18.79 13.41 -11.37
CA LEU A 71 -19.33 12.06 -11.63
C LEU A 71 -19.76 11.89 -13.09
N ALA A 72 -20.34 12.91 -13.71
CA ALA A 72 -20.71 12.87 -15.13
C ALA A 72 -19.47 12.80 -16.04
N GLU A 73 -18.40 13.58 -15.74
CA GLU A 73 -17.13 13.52 -16.46
C GLU A 73 -16.50 12.11 -16.32
N LEU A 74 -16.46 11.54 -15.10
CA LEU A 74 -15.94 10.19 -14.87
C LEU A 74 -16.78 9.12 -15.57
N ARG A 75 -18.12 9.27 -15.58
CA ARG A 75 -19.01 8.35 -16.34
C ARG A 75 -18.71 8.43 -17.84
N SER A 76 -18.49 9.63 -18.38
CA SER A 76 -18.09 9.79 -19.78
C SER A 76 -16.73 9.16 -20.11
N LEU A 77 -15.79 9.13 -19.16
CA LEU A 77 -14.54 8.40 -19.32
C LEU A 77 -14.77 6.88 -19.24
N ALA A 78 -15.55 6.43 -18.26
CA ALA A 78 -15.90 5.03 -18.09
C ALA A 78 -16.58 4.44 -19.34
N ASP A 79 -17.52 5.16 -19.93
CA ASP A 79 -18.27 4.75 -21.14
C ASP A 79 -17.35 4.58 -22.40
N ARG A 80 -16.14 5.06 -22.35
CA ARG A 80 -15.12 4.85 -23.41
C ARG A 80 -14.30 3.57 -23.22
N ASN A 81 -14.51 2.86 -22.13
CA ASN A 81 -13.89 1.57 -21.88
C ASN A 81 -14.83 0.44 -22.34
N GLN A 82 -14.24 -0.66 -22.82
CA GLN A 82 -14.98 -1.86 -23.21
C GLN A 82 -14.58 -3.03 -22.31
N VAL A 83 -15.48 -3.43 -21.43
CA VAL A 83 -15.27 -4.60 -20.57
C VAL A 83 -15.71 -5.85 -21.33
N LEU A 84 -14.76 -6.60 -21.86
CA LEU A 84 -14.99 -7.92 -22.46
C LEU A 84 -14.67 -9.02 -21.45
N ALA A 85 -15.15 -10.25 -21.71
CA ALA A 85 -14.83 -11.39 -20.86
C ALA A 85 -13.30 -11.61 -20.80
N PRO A 86 -12.66 -11.58 -19.61
CA PRO A 86 -11.21 -11.46 -19.48
C PRO A 86 -10.52 -12.85 -19.49
N MET A 87 -10.54 -13.58 -20.58
CA MET A 87 -9.87 -14.88 -20.68
C MET A 87 -8.38 -14.76 -21.05
N ILE A 88 -7.71 -13.67 -20.68
CA ILE A 88 -6.27 -13.45 -20.91
C ILE A 88 -5.41 -14.20 -19.89
N GLY A 89 -5.85 -14.26 -18.64
CA GLY A 89 -5.08 -14.86 -17.53
C GLY A 89 -3.90 -13.99 -17.09
N LEU A 90 -2.69 -14.54 -17.11
CA LEU A 90 -1.46 -13.85 -16.71
C LEU A 90 -1.50 -13.29 -15.26
N GLY A 91 -2.12 -14.04 -14.34
CA GLY A 91 -2.19 -13.66 -12.93
C GLY A 91 -3.32 -12.68 -12.59
N TYR A 92 -4.18 -12.33 -13.57
CA TYR A 92 -5.36 -11.47 -13.38
C TYR A 92 -6.61 -12.17 -13.89
N TYR A 93 -7.61 -12.33 -13.04
CA TYR A 93 -8.77 -13.16 -13.29
C TYR A 93 -10.07 -12.45 -12.88
N GLY A 94 -11.13 -12.68 -13.63
CA GLY A 94 -12.46 -12.28 -13.22
C GLY A 94 -12.89 -13.01 -11.94
N THR A 95 -13.48 -12.27 -11.01
CA THR A 95 -13.99 -12.81 -9.74
C THR A 95 -15.24 -12.06 -9.31
N PHE A 96 -16.09 -12.70 -8.53
CA PHE A 96 -17.26 -12.06 -7.94
C PHE A 96 -16.97 -11.59 -6.52
N THR A 97 -16.89 -10.28 -6.32
CA THR A 97 -16.85 -9.72 -4.96
C THR A 97 -18.21 -9.88 -4.31
N PRO A 98 -18.37 -10.64 -3.21
CA PRO A 98 -19.65 -10.74 -2.54
C PRO A 98 -20.16 -9.34 -2.13
N PRO A 99 -21.43 -8.97 -2.46
CA PRO A 99 -21.94 -7.62 -2.18
C PRO A 99 -21.84 -7.20 -0.71
N VAL A 100 -21.97 -8.15 0.20
CA VAL A 100 -21.81 -7.88 1.64
C VAL A 100 -20.38 -7.46 2.00
N ILE A 101 -19.36 -7.97 1.31
CA ILE A 101 -17.96 -7.56 1.49
C ILE A 101 -17.71 -6.23 0.77
N LEU A 102 -18.18 -6.09 -0.46
CA LEU A 102 -18.02 -4.85 -1.24
C LEU A 102 -18.51 -3.64 -0.45
N ARG A 103 -19.78 -3.68 0.01
CA ARG A 103 -20.41 -2.54 0.71
C ARG A 103 -19.92 -2.33 2.14
N ASN A 104 -19.46 -3.38 2.82
CA ASN A 104 -19.08 -3.28 4.23
C ASN A 104 -17.57 -3.32 4.47
N VAL A 105 -16.75 -3.39 3.43
CA VAL A 105 -15.30 -3.22 3.49
C VAL A 105 -14.84 -2.15 2.51
N MET A 106 -14.97 -2.39 1.20
CA MET A 106 -14.46 -1.50 0.15
C MET A 106 -15.14 -0.13 0.15
N GLU A 107 -16.46 -0.09 0.35
CA GLU A 107 -17.28 1.12 0.37
C GLU A 107 -17.58 1.65 1.79
N ASN A 108 -16.94 1.08 2.82
CA ASN A 108 -17.22 1.45 4.21
C ASN A 108 -16.06 2.26 4.81
N PRO A 109 -16.29 3.55 5.19
CA PRO A 109 -15.25 4.40 5.75
C PRO A 109 -14.63 3.87 7.05
N ALA A 110 -15.34 3.06 7.84
CA ALA A 110 -14.77 2.39 9.01
C ALA A 110 -13.57 1.47 8.66
N TRP A 111 -13.47 1.02 7.41
CA TRP A 111 -12.37 0.20 6.91
C TRP A 111 -11.37 1.00 6.07
N TYR A 112 -11.85 1.74 5.06
CA TYR A 112 -10.94 2.41 4.14
C TYR A 112 -10.29 3.68 4.70
N THR A 113 -10.85 4.32 5.75
CA THR A 113 -10.23 5.51 6.37
C THR A 113 -9.34 5.18 7.57
N ALA A 114 -9.15 3.91 7.90
CA ALA A 114 -8.26 3.49 8.98
C ALA A 114 -6.79 3.60 8.57
N TYR A 115 -5.89 3.70 9.54
CA TYR A 115 -4.44 3.71 9.32
C TYR A 115 -3.79 2.37 9.66
N THR A 116 -2.50 2.22 9.35
CA THR A 116 -1.68 1.08 9.77
C THR A 116 -1.79 0.85 11.28
N PRO A 117 -2.00 -0.40 11.75
CA PRO A 117 -2.31 -0.70 13.15
C PRO A 117 -1.09 -0.61 14.08
N TYR A 118 -0.38 0.52 14.08
CA TYR A 118 0.74 0.77 15.00
C TYR A 118 0.29 0.94 16.46
N GLN A 119 -0.98 1.28 16.67
CA GLN A 119 -1.60 1.29 18.00
C GLN A 119 -2.58 0.11 18.07
N PRO A 120 -2.12 -1.06 18.49
CA PRO A 120 -2.89 -2.29 18.38
C PRO A 120 -4.12 -2.28 19.28
N GLU A 121 -4.12 -1.56 20.41
CA GLU A 121 -5.24 -1.51 21.34
C GLU A 121 -6.53 -0.98 20.71
N ILE A 122 -6.43 -0.17 19.65
CA ILE A 122 -7.56 0.39 18.92
C ILE A 122 -7.67 -0.14 17.48
N SER A 123 -6.99 -1.24 17.19
CA SER A 123 -6.91 -1.82 15.85
C SER A 123 -7.19 -3.33 15.86
N GLN A 124 -7.92 -3.82 16.85
CA GLN A 124 -8.12 -5.24 17.05
C GLN A 124 -8.95 -5.88 15.93
N GLY A 125 -9.89 -5.13 15.34
CA GLY A 125 -10.70 -5.62 14.22
C GLY A 125 -9.88 -5.86 12.96
N ARG A 126 -9.05 -4.87 12.55
CA ARG A 126 -8.15 -5.03 11.39
C ARG A 126 -7.11 -6.11 11.61
N LEU A 127 -6.54 -6.16 12.81
CA LEU A 127 -5.53 -7.16 13.14
C LEU A 127 -6.10 -8.58 13.08
N GLU A 128 -7.36 -8.78 13.56
CA GLU A 128 -8.05 -10.06 13.40
C GLU A 128 -8.28 -10.41 11.93
N ALA A 129 -8.74 -9.45 11.12
CA ALA A 129 -8.95 -9.63 9.69
C ALA A 129 -7.65 -9.98 8.94
N LEU A 130 -6.52 -9.35 9.30
CA LEU A 130 -5.21 -9.65 8.74
C LEU A 130 -4.68 -11.01 9.21
N LEU A 131 -4.99 -11.42 10.43
CA LEU A 131 -4.65 -12.76 10.91
C LEU A 131 -5.42 -13.84 10.13
N ASN A 132 -6.70 -13.59 9.80
CA ASN A 132 -7.45 -14.46 8.90
C ASN A 132 -6.78 -14.57 7.52
N PHE A 133 -6.34 -13.44 6.94
CA PHE A 133 -5.61 -13.43 5.67
C PHE A 133 -4.32 -14.24 5.74
N GLN A 134 -3.50 -14.05 6.78
CA GLN A 134 -2.26 -14.80 6.98
C GLN A 134 -2.53 -16.31 7.08
N THR A 135 -3.60 -16.69 7.78
CA THR A 135 -4.02 -18.08 7.94
C THR A 135 -4.45 -18.69 6.61
N VAL A 136 -5.22 -17.95 5.79
CA VAL A 136 -5.61 -18.40 4.44
C VAL A 136 -4.38 -18.73 3.59
N VAL A 137 -3.40 -17.82 3.57
CA VAL A 137 -2.19 -18.01 2.77
C VAL A 137 -1.34 -19.15 3.33
N ALA A 138 -1.16 -19.21 4.65
CA ALA A 138 -0.37 -20.27 5.29
C ALA A 138 -0.95 -21.67 5.02
N ASP A 139 -2.26 -21.84 5.23
CA ASP A 139 -2.94 -23.12 5.05
C ASP A 139 -2.91 -23.58 3.58
N LEU A 140 -3.23 -22.68 2.65
CA LEU A 140 -3.24 -23.04 1.23
C LEU A 140 -1.85 -23.34 0.68
N THR A 141 -0.83 -22.61 1.14
CA THR A 141 0.56 -22.83 0.68
C THR A 141 1.27 -23.96 1.41
N GLY A 142 0.75 -24.44 2.56
CA GLY A 142 1.42 -25.43 3.41
C GLY A 142 2.70 -24.91 4.07
N LEU A 143 2.84 -23.56 4.18
CA LEU A 143 3.99 -22.90 4.80
C LEU A 143 3.53 -22.11 6.04
N PRO A 144 4.12 -22.36 7.22
CA PRO A 144 3.49 -21.99 8.51
C PRO A 144 3.48 -20.49 8.82
N THR A 145 4.25 -19.67 8.10
CA THR A 145 4.34 -18.25 8.40
C THR A 145 4.10 -17.40 7.16
N SER A 146 3.01 -16.67 7.13
CA SER A 146 2.67 -15.70 6.08
C SER A 146 2.68 -14.27 6.62
N GLY A 147 3.15 -13.32 5.81
CA GLY A 147 3.04 -11.89 6.08
C GLY A 147 1.62 -11.34 5.88
N ALA A 148 1.39 -10.10 6.35
CA ALA A 148 0.07 -9.46 6.31
C ALA A 148 -0.36 -9.01 4.90
N SER A 149 0.54 -8.56 4.05
CA SER A 149 0.41 -8.38 2.59
C SER A 149 1.71 -7.85 1.99
N LEU A 150 1.87 -8.02 0.70
CA LEU A 150 2.87 -7.36 -0.15
C LEU A 150 2.16 -6.57 -1.26
N LEU A 151 2.91 -6.01 -2.21
CA LEU A 151 2.36 -5.05 -3.17
C LEU A 151 1.68 -5.71 -4.38
N ASP A 152 2.28 -6.75 -4.94
CA ASP A 152 1.76 -7.64 -5.99
C ASP A 152 2.60 -8.92 -6.11
N GLU A 153 2.29 -9.82 -7.04
CA GLU A 153 3.05 -11.06 -7.24
C GLU A 153 4.48 -10.80 -7.72
N GLY A 154 4.66 -9.93 -8.72
CA GLY A 154 6.00 -9.65 -9.26
C GLY A 154 6.95 -9.05 -8.22
N THR A 155 6.46 -8.12 -7.40
CA THR A 155 7.25 -7.55 -6.30
C THR A 155 7.48 -8.55 -5.18
N ALA A 156 6.50 -9.42 -4.88
CA ALA A 156 6.67 -10.50 -3.90
C ALA A 156 7.76 -11.50 -4.36
N ALA A 157 7.78 -11.84 -5.65
CA ALA A 157 8.82 -12.70 -6.24
C ALA A 157 10.22 -12.06 -6.18
N ALA A 158 10.32 -10.75 -6.43
CA ALA A 158 11.57 -10.02 -6.30
C ALA A 158 12.04 -9.91 -4.83
N GLU A 159 11.13 -9.76 -3.88
CA GLU A 159 11.44 -9.83 -2.44
C GLU A 159 11.90 -11.25 -2.04
N ALA A 160 11.32 -12.30 -2.62
CA ALA A 160 11.73 -13.68 -2.40
C ALA A 160 13.16 -13.94 -2.92
N MET A 161 13.53 -13.39 -4.08
CA MET A 161 14.91 -13.42 -4.58
C MET A 161 15.88 -12.77 -3.58
N ALA A 162 15.54 -11.57 -3.08
CA ALA A 162 16.36 -10.86 -2.10
C ALA A 162 16.46 -11.63 -0.78
N LEU A 163 15.37 -12.27 -0.34
CA LEU A 163 15.34 -13.12 0.85
C LEU A 163 16.21 -14.35 0.64
N ALA A 164 16.07 -15.06 -0.49
CA ALA A 164 16.86 -16.24 -0.82
C ALA A 164 18.36 -15.96 -0.79
N ARG A 165 18.81 -14.84 -1.39
CA ARG A 165 20.23 -14.40 -1.36
C ARG A 165 20.70 -14.15 0.06
N ARG A 166 19.85 -13.54 0.89
CA ARG A 166 20.20 -13.20 2.29
C ARG A 166 20.33 -14.41 3.19
N VAL A 167 19.38 -15.35 3.12
CA VAL A 167 19.31 -16.50 4.04
C VAL A 167 20.00 -17.76 3.50
N GLY A 168 20.14 -17.87 2.17
CA GLY A 168 20.77 -19.00 1.49
C GLY A 168 22.26 -19.17 1.83
N LYS A 169 22.77 -20.38 1.62
CA LYS A 169 24.18 -20.73 1.83
C LYS A 169 25.07 -20.26 0.70
N VAL A 170 24.56 -20.30 -0.53
CA VAL A 170 25.26 -19.83 -1.74
C VAL A 170 25.07 -18.32 -1.83
N LYS A 171 26.16 -17.56 -1.87
CA LYS A 171 26.11 -16.07 -1.92
C LYS A 171 26.43 -15.53 -3.30
N ASP A 172 27.37 -16.18 -3.97
CA ASP A 172 27.82 -15.84 -5.31
C ASP A 172 27.27 -16.91 -6.28
N GLY A 173 26.25 -16.55 -7.04
CA GLY A 173 25.55 -17.46 -7.95
C GLY A 173 24.41 -16.73 -8.64
N VAL A 174 23.68 -17.48 -9.46
CA VAL A 174 22.56 -16.97 -10.21
C VAL A 174 21.23 -17.17 -9.46
N PHE A 175 20.25 -16.32 -9.76
CA PHE A 175 18.85 -16.59 -9.46
C PHE A 175 18.21 -17.22 -10.69
N LEU A 176 17.77 -18.47 -10.56
CA LEU A 176 17.20 -19.23 -11.66
C LEU A 176 15.67 -19.08 -11.66
N VAL A 177 15.11 -18.71 -12.79
CA VAL A 177 13.66 -18.54 -12.97
C VAL A 177 13.17 -19.50 -14.04
N ASP A 178 12.13 -20.24 -13.74
CA ASP A 178 11.45 -21.09 -14.72
C ASP A 178 10.94 -20.27 -15.91
N ALA A 179 11.19 -20.74 -17.12
CA ALA A 179 10.73 -20.10 -18.35
C ALA A 179 9.20 -20.00 -18.43
N ASP A 180 8.48 -20.86 -17.71
CA ASP A 180 7.02 -20.85 -17.61
C ASP A 180 6.49 -19.93 -16.46
N ALA A 181 7.33 -19.04 -15.91
CA ALA A 181 6.89 -18.00 -15.01
C ALA A 181 6.18 -16.87 -15.75
N LEU A 182 5.32 -16.13 -15.04
CA LEU A 182 4.61 -14.98 -15.61
C LEU A 182 5.62 -13.94 -16.13
N PRO A 183 5.50 -13.45 -17.37
CA PRO A 183 6.49 -12.58 -17.99
C PRO A 183 6.68 -11.26 -17.27
N GLN A 184 5.62 -10.66 -16.69
CA GLN A 184 5.72 -9.47 -15.87
C GLN A 184 6.47 -9.73 -14.56
N THR A 185 6.31 -10.91 -13.95
CA THR A 185 7.04 -11.31 -12.74
C THR A 185 8.54 -11.44 -13.04
N VAL A 186 8.90 -12.09 -14.15
CA VAL A 186 10.29 -12.17 -14.62
C VAL A 186 10.89 -10.77 -14.83
N ALA A 187 10.14 -9.86 -15.44
CA ALA A 187 10.60 -8.50 -15.71
C ALA A 187 10.84 -7.70 -14.42
N VAL A 188 9.93 -7.77 -13.43
CA VAL A 188 10.11 -7.12 -12.12
C VAL A 188 11.32 -7.70 -11.37
N ILE A 189 11.51 -9.03 -11.39
CA ILE A 189 12.70 -9.68 -10.83
C ILE A 189 13.98 -9.11 -11.45
N ARG A 190 14.05 -8.98 -12.78
CA ARG A 190 15.21 -8.41 -13.48
C ARG A 190 15.46 -6.95 -13.10
N THR A 191 14.42 -6.12 -13.00
CA THR A 191 14.54 -4.73 -12.56
C THR A 191 15.14 -4.62 -11.15
N ARG A 192 14.75 -5.52 -10.24
CA ARG A 192 15.25 -5.54 -8.86
C ARG A 192 16.64 -6.20 -8.74
N ALA A 193 16.97 -7.12 -9.61
CA ALA A 193 18.22 -7.87 -9.61
C ALA A 193 19.40 -7.02 -10.11
N GLU A 194 19.18 -6.20 -11.14
CA GLU A 194 20.24 -5.42 -11.80
C GLU A 194 21.01 -4.53 -10.82
N PRO A 195 20.37 -3.62 -10.03
CA PRO A 195 21.10 -2.78 -9.10
C PRO A 195 21.75 -3.56 -7.94
N ALA A 196 21.20 -4.72 -7.60
CA ALA A 196 21.76 -5.61 -6.58
C ALA A 196 22.94 -6.45 -7.08
N GLY A 197 23.30 -6.36 -8.38
CA GLY A 197 24.34 -7.19 -8.99
C GLY A 197 24.00 -8.68 -8.99
N VAL A 198 22.72 -9.02 -9.12
CA VAL A 198 22.24 -10.40 -9.23
C VAL A 198 22.06 -10.77 -10.70
N ASP A 199 22.67 -11.88 -11.12
CA ASP A 199 22.43 -12.45 -12.43
C ASP A 199 21.19 -13.34 -12.40
N VAL A 200 20.20 -13.01 -13.26
CA VAL A 200 18.94 -13.74 -13.41
C VAL A 200 18.97 -14.57 -14.67
N VAL A 201 18.93 -15.88 -14.51
CA VAL A 201 18.87 -16.84 -15.61
C VAL A 201 17.44 -17.37 -15.74
N VAL A 202 16.87 -17.31 -16.94
CA VAL A 202 15.57 -17.90 -17.26
C VAL A 202 15.82 -19.16 -18.11
N ALA A 203 15.33 -20.30 -17.65
CA ALA A 203 15.49 -21.58 -18.35
C ALA A 203 14.23 -22.43 -18.19
N ASP A 204 14.03 -23.34 -19.15
CA ASP A 204 13.02 -24.38 -19.03
C ASP A 204 13.47 -25.41 -17.98
N LEU A 205 12.63 -25.57 -16.94
CA LEU A 205 12.88 -26.49 -15.84
C LEU A 205 11.99 -27.73 -15.89
N SER A 206 11.36 -28.02 -17.03
CA SER A 206 10.50 -29.21 -17.21
C SER A 206 11.27 -30.50 -16.99
N ASP A 207 12.53 -30.57 -17.40
CA ASP A 207 13.43 -31.74 -17.27
C ASP A 207 14.41 -31.59 -16.08
N GLY A 208 14.26 -30.57 -15.24
CA GLY A 208 15.15 -30.30 -14.11
C GLY A 208 16.08 -29.10 -14.35
N ILE A 209 17.05 -28.90 -13.46
CA ILE A 209 18.03 -27.80 -13.55
C ILE A 209 19.13 -28.16 -14.55
N PRO A 210 19.34 -27.38 -15.63
CA PRO A 210 20.41 -27.64 -16.60
C PRO A 210 21.79 -27.65 -15.93
N ALA A 211 22.63 -28.63 -16.28
CA ALA A 211 23.94 -28.85 -15.68
C ALA A 211 24.87 -27.62 -15.77
N GLU A 212 24.87 -26.94 -16.91
CA GLU A 212 25.63 -25.70 -17.12
C GLU A 212 25.23 -24.54 -16.21
N ILE A 213 23.96 -24.52 -15.76
CA ILE A 213 23.47 -23.52 -14.79
C ILE A 213 23.85 -23.94 -13.38
N ALA A 214 23.73 -25.24 -13.06
CA ALA A 214 24.14 -25.79 -11.77
C ALA A 214 25.64 -25.53 -11.48
N GLU A 215 26.52 -25.68 -12.50
CA GLU A 215 27.95 -25.40 -12.40
C GLU A 215 28.28 -23.92 -12.08
N ARG A 216 27.39 -22.96 -12.42
CA ARG A 216 27.58 -21.54 -12.10
C ARG A 216 27.28 -21.21 -10.63
N GLY A 217 26.71 -22.18 -9.88
CA GLY A 217 26.14 -21.96 -8.55
C GLY A 217 24.77 -21.29 -8.63
N VAL A 218 23.84 -21.84 -7.90
CA VAL A 218 22.45 -21.32 -7.85
C VAL A 218 22.13 -21.01 -6.38
N PHE A 219 21.78 -19.76 -6.06
CA PHE A 219 21.40 -19.41 -4.69
C PHE A 219 19.90 -19.48 -4.45
N GLY A 220 19.09 -19.37 -5.53
CA GLY A 220 17.65 -19.43 -5.44
C GLY A 220 17.03 -19.84 -6.78
N VAL A 221 15.89 -20.49 -6.71
CA VAL A 221 15.09 -20.93 -7.85
C VAL A 221 13.66 -20.44 -7.67
N LEU A 222 13.04 -19.93 -8.75
CA LEU A 222 11.62 -19.61 -8.78
C LEU A 222 10.93 -20.49 -9.83
N VAL A 223 9.86 -21.17 -9.40
CA VAL A 223 8.98 -21.98 -10.25
C VAL A 223 7.55 -21.45 -10.16
N GLN A 224 6.83 -21.38 -11.27
CA GLN A 224 5.41 -21.02 -11.32
C GLN A 224 4.52 -22.27 -11.24
N TYR A 225 3.45 -22.21 -10.40
CA TYR A 225 2.57 -23.36 -10.16
C TYR A 225 1.10 -22.92 -9.95
N PRO A 226 0.20 -23.17 -10.93
CA PRO A 226 0.46 -23.62 -12.31
C PRO A 226 1.33 -22.65 -13.12
N GLY A 227 1.94 -23.13 -14.22
CA GLY A 227 2.75 -22.31 -15.11
C GLY A 227 1.95 -21.27 -15.89
N ALA A 228 2.61 -20.26 -16.44
CA ALA A 228 1.98 -19.22 -17.28
C ALA A 228 1.37 -19.79 -18.58
N SER A 229 1.84 -20.94 -19.03
CA SER A 229 1.27 -21.70 -20.15
C SER A 229 0.01 -22.49 -19.78
N GLY A 230 -0.31 -22.56 -18.50
CA GLY A 230 -1.34 -23.41 -17.91
C GLY A 230 -0.87 -24.77 -17.44
N ALA A 231 0.37 -25.16 -17.73
CA ALA A 231 0.91 -26.48 -17.37
C ALA A 231 0.91 -26.71 -15.85
N VAL A 232 0.38 -27.85 -15.44
CA VAL A 232 0.50 -28.37 -14.07
C VAL A 232 1.56 -29.47 -14.07
N ARG A 233 2.72 -29.17 -13.48
CA ARG A 233 3.88 -30.06 -13.47
C ARG A 233 4.24 -30.50 -12.03
N ASP A 234 4.77 -31.70 -11.89
CA ASP A 234 5.38 -32.11 -10.63
C ASP A 234 6.76 -31.46 -10.46
N ILE A 235 6.85 -30.55 -9.54
CA ILE A 235 8.06 -29.75 -9.29
C ILE A 235 9.02 -30.38 -8.28
N ARG A 236 8.70 -31.57 -7.70
CA ARG A 236 9.52 -32.17 -6.64
C ARG A 236 10.94 -32.43 -7.07
N SER A 237 11.16 -32.88 -8.32
CA SER A 237 12.50 -33.12 -8.84
C SER A 237 13.35 -31.84 -8.93
N VAL A 238 12.76 -30.72 -9.37
CA VAL A 238 13.43 -29.42 -9.42
C VAL A 238 13.77 -28.93 -8.00
N VAL A 239 12.83 -29.12 -7.06
CA VAL A 239 13.02 -28.75 -5.64
C VAL A 239 14.17 -29.53 -5.03
N GLU A 240 14.22 -30.86 -5.23
CA GLU A 240 15.29 -31.73 -4.73
C GLU A 240 16.66 -31.32 -5.28
N GLN A 241 16.77 -31.14 -6.62
CA GLN A 241 18.00 -30.68 -7.26
C GLN A 241 18.45 -29.30 -6.75
N ALA A 242 17.51 -28.36 -6.57
CA ALA A 242 17.83 -27.04 -6.03
C ALA A 242 18.38 -27.13 -4.60
N HIS A 243 17.79 -27.96 -3.76
CA HIS A 243 18.25 -28.18 -2.39
C HIS A 243 19.63 -28.87 -2.33
N GLU A 244 19.91 -29.81 -3.23
CA GLU A 244 21.24 -30.43 -3.38
C GLU A 244 22.31 -29.38 -3.72
N LEU A 245 21.94 -28.37 -4.54
CA LEU A 245 22.83 -27.24 -4.85
C LEU A 245 22.92 -26.22 -3.70
N GLY A 246 22.08 -26.35 -2.64
CA GLY A 246 22.02 -25.43 -1.52
C GLY A 246 21.21 -24.17 -1.81
N ALA A 247 20.42 -24.18 -2.87
CA ALA A 247 19.54 -23.08 -3.27
C ALA A 247 18.25 -23.04 -2.42
N ILE A 248 17.65 -21.85 -2.32
CA ILE A 248 16.33 -21.64 -1.74
C ILE A 248 15.28 -21.73 -2.84
N VAL A 249 14.23 -22.50 -2.62
CA VAL A 249 13.17 -22.68 -3.60
C VAL A 249 11.95 -21.79 -3.30
N THR A 250 11.61 -20.95 -4.26
CA THR A 250 10.40 -20.13 -4.27
C THR A 250 9.40 -20.68 -5.27
N VAL A 251 8.15 -20.86 -4.86
CA VAL A 251 7.04 -21.19 -5.75
C VAL A 251 6.10 -20.01 -5.85
N ALA A 252 5.91 -19.48 -7.07
CA ALA A 252 4.87 -18.53 -7.38
C ALA A 252 3.58 -19.31 -7.65
N ALA A 253 2.58 -19.15 -6.79
CA ALA A 253 1.43 -20.04 -6.72
C ALA A 253 0.08 -19.31 -6.84
N ASP A 254 -0.86 -19.98 -7.49
CA ASP A 254 -2.26 -19.57 -7.55
C ASP A 254 -3.05 -20.21 -6.39
N LEU A 255 -3.51 -19.38 -5.42
CA LEU A 255 -4.22 -19.87 -4.23
C LEU A 255 -5.53 -20.61 -4.55
N LEU A 256 -6.22 -20.27 -5.65
CA LEU A 256 -7.44 -20.99 -6.01
C LEU A 256 -7.10 -22.40 -6.54
N ALA A 257 -6.06 -22.52 -7.34
CA ALA A 257 -5.56 -23.82 -7.79
C ALA A 257 -5.11 -24.70 -6.60
N LEU A 258 -4.51 -24.11 -5.57
CA LEU A 258 -4.08 -24.80 -4.37
C LEU A 258 -5.23 -25.37 -3.50
N THR A 259 -6.49 -25.03 -3.81
CA THR A 259 -7.62 -25.72 -3.18
C THR A 259 -7.81 -27.14 -3.71
N LEU A 260 -7.26 -27.43 -4.89
CA LEU A 260 -7.33 -28.74 -5.58
C LEU A 260 -5.96 -29.42 -5.69
N LEU A 261 -4.87 -28.64 -5.67
CA LEU A 261 -3.51 -29.14 -5.89
C LEU A 261 -2.70 -29.19 -4.58
N THR A 262 -1.80 -30.15 -4.51
CA THR A 262 -0.82 -30.31 -3.43
C THR A 262 -0.08 -29.00 -3.19
N SER A 263 0.02 -28.58 -1.94
CA SER A 263 0.60 -27.30 -1.54
C SER A 263 2.10 -27.19 -1.84
N PRO A 264 2.62 -25.99 -2.14
CA PRO A 264 4.05 -25.76 -2.31
C PRO A 264 4.90 -26.26 -1.15
N GLY A 265 4.40 -26.09 0.10
CA GLY A 265 5.10 -26.57 1.29
C GLY A 265 5.28 -28.08 1.34
N GLU A 266 4.27 -28.85 0.92
CA GLU A 266 4.34 -30.32 0.80
C GLU A 266 5.22 -30.76 -0.38
N LEU A 267 5.26 -29.98 -1.47
CA LEU A 267 6.17 -30.21 -2.59
C LEU A 267 7.64 -29.83 -2.25
N GLY A 268 7.90 -29.34 -1.06
CA GLY A 268 9.24 -29.06 -0.55
C GLY A 268 9.70 -27.61 -0.67
N ALA A 269 8.89 -26.68 -1.17
CA ALA A 269 9.24 -25.26 -1.28
C ALA A 269 9.65 -24.63 0.05
N ASP A 270 10.55 -23.66 0.01
CA ASP A 270 10.98 -22.86 1.16
C ASP A 270 10.14 -21.57 1.31
N ILE A 271 9.70 -21.02 0.17
CA ILE A 271 8.95 -19.77 0.04
C ILE A 271 7.83 -20.01 -0.95
N ALA A 272 6.66 -19.46 -0.68
CA ALA A 272 5.58 -19.30 -1.65
C ALA A 272 5.22 -17.84 -1.79
N VAL A 273 5.01 -17.37 -3.01
CA VAL A 273 4.58 -16.02 -3.35
C VAL A 273 3.41 -16.06 -4.33
N GLY A 274 2.71 -14.95 -4.49
CA GLY A 274 1.61 -14.84 -5.44
C GLY A 274 0.73 -13.63 -5.14
N THR A 275 -0.47 -13.64 -5.71
CA THR A 275 -1.51 -12.64 -5.46
C THR A 275 -2.78 -13.28 -4.93
N THR A 276 -3.52 -12.55 -4.10
CA THR A 276 -4.85 -12.97 -3.62
C THR A 276 -5.98 -12.35 -4.43
N GLN A 277 -5.70 -11.78 -5.61
CA GLN A 277 -6.66 -11.03 -6.42
C GLN A 277 -7.92 -11.83 -6.72
N ARG A 278 -7.79 -13.11 -7.10
CA ARG A 278 -8.96 -13.93 -7.44
C ARG A 278 -9.82 -14.38 -6.26
N PHE A 279 -9.48 -13.91 -5.05
CA PHE A 279 -10.33 -14.04 -3.85
C PHE A 279 -11.19 -12.78 -3.68
N GLY A 280 -12.06 -12.51 -4.66
CA GLY A 280 -13.07 -11.47 -4.62
C GLY A 280 -12.55 -10.03 -4.77
N VAL A 281 -11.30 -9.82 -5.21
CA VAL A 281 -10.74 -8.50 -5.43
C VAL A 281 -10.88 -8.12 -6.90
N PRO A 282 -11.52 -6.98 -7.26
CA PRO A 282 -11.64 -6.54 -8.65
C PRO A 282 -10.29 -6.40 -9.34
N MET A 283 -10.24 -6.65 -10.65
CA MET A 283 -8.99 -6.51 -11.42
C MET A 283 -8.45 -5.08 -11.43
N GLY A 284 -9.32 -4.07 -11.48
CA GLY A 284 -8.96 -2.65 -11.37
C GLY A 284 -7.87 -2.21 -12.35
N PHE A 285 -7.87 -2.74 -13.57
CA PHE A 285 -6.85 -2.47 -14.58
C PHE A 285 -5.42 -2.79 -14.09
N GLY A 286 -5.29 -3.76 -13.17
CA GLY A 286 -4.01 -4.26 -12.66
C GLY A 286 -3.76 -4.11 -11.16
N GLY A 287 -4.63 -3.41 -10.46
CA GLY A 287 -4.51 -3.26 -9.01
C GLY A 287 -5.30 -2.08 -8.46
N PRO A 288 -5.26 -1.92 -7.11
CA PRO A 288 -4.36 -2.59 -6.14
C PRO A 288 -4.76 -4.04 -5.84
N HIS A 289 -3.78 -4.91 -5.66
CA HIS A 289 -3.99 -6.32 -5.28
C HIS A 289 -3.05 -6.70 -4.15
N ALA A 290 -3.52 -7.50 -3.18
CA ALA A 290 -2.66 -7.98 -2.11
C ALA A 290 -1.78 -9.13 -2.61
N GLY A 291 -0.50 -8.85 -2.78
CA GLY A 291 0.51 -9.89 -2.92
C GLY A 291 0.75 -10.60 -1.60
N PHE A 292 1.21 -11.84 -1.64
CA PHE A 292 1.54 -12.59 -0.44
C PHE A 292 2.96 -13.20 -0.50
N MET A 293 3.49 -13.47 0.68
CA MET A 293 4.67 -14.32 0.87
C MET A 293 4.47 -15.18 2.11
N ALA A 294 4.58 -16.49 1.93
CA ALA A 294 4.65 -17.47 3.01
C ALA A 294 6.01 -18.16 3.01
N VAL A 295 6.49 -18.51 4.20
CA VAL A 295 7.84 -19.07 4.37
C VAL A 295 7.83 -20.19 5.41
N ARG A 296 8.86 -21.04 5.38
CA ARG A 296 9.15 -21.95 6.48
C ARG A 296 9.48 -21.16 7.76
N GLU A 297 9.12 -21.68 8.91
CA GLU A 297 9.26 -21.03 10.22
C GLU A 297 10.65 -20.41 10.46
N LYS A 298 11.72 -21.12 10.07
CA LYS A 298 13.11 -20.63 10.19
C LYS A 298 13.38 -19.29 9.51
N PHE A 299 12.53 -18.86 8.57
CA PHE A 299 12.66 -17.61 7.80
C PHE A 299 11.72 -16.52 8.27
N ALA A 300 10.85 -16.74 9.23
CA ALA A 300 9.88 -15.76 9.74
C ALA A 300 10.52 -14.40 10.08
N ARG A 301 11.70 -14.42 10.73
CA ARG A 301 12.47 -13.22 11.07
C ARG A 301 13.09 -12.51 9.87
N SER A 302 12.99 -13.06 8.67
CA SER A 302 13.53 -12.51 7.43
C SER A 302 12.46 -12.07 6.43
N LEU A 303 11.19 -12.28 6.75
CA LEU A 303 10.06 -11.84 5.93
C LEU A 303 10.10 -10.32 5.68
N PRO A 304 9.86 -9.84 4.46
CA PRO A 304 9.58 -8.43 4.20
C PRO A 304 8.16 -8.06 4.65
N GLY A 305 7.92 -6.78 4.80
CA GLY A 305 6.59 -6.28 5.17
C GLY A 305 6.18 -6.59 6.61
N ARG A 306 4.89 -6.39 6.90
CA ARG A 306 4.33 -6.54 8.23
C ARG A 306 3.91 -7.97 8.52
N LEU A 307 3.92 -8.30 9.80
CA LEU A 307 3.48 -9.58 10.34
C LEU A 307 2.56 -9.31 11.52
N VAL A 308 1.35 -9.85 11.49
CA VAL A 308 0.42 -9.83 12.64
C VAL A 308 0.68 -11.03 13.51
N GLY A 309 0.66 -10.82 14.81
CA GLY A 309 0.81 -11.88 15.79
C GLY A 309 -0.14 -11.75 16.97
N VAL A 310 -0.30 -12.87 17.67
CA VAL A 310 -1.10 -12.96 18.89
C VAL A 310 -0.23 -12.59 20.11
N SER A 311 -0.84 -11.93 21.10
CA SER A 311 -0.25 -11.58 22.37
C SER A 311 -1.35 -11.56 23.44
N VAL A 312 -1.03 -10.99 24.60
CA VAL A 312 -1.98 -10.76 25.69
C VAL A 312 -1.97 -9.30 26.11
N ASP A 313 -3.09 -8.82 26.63
CA ASP A 313 -3.19 -7.51 27.27
C ASP A 313 -2.81 -7.57 28.76
N ALA A 314 -2.88 -6.43 29.44
CA ALA A 314 -2.52 -6.32 30.85
C ALA A 314 -3.39 -7.16 31.81
N ASP A 315 -4.57 -7.61 31.38
CA ASP A 315 -5.46 -8.49 32.14
C ASP A 315 -5.29 -9.97 31.74
N GLY A 316 -4.36 -10.30 30.84
CA GLY A 316 -4.12 -11.64 30.31
C GLY A 316 -5.07 -12.05 29.19
N ASN A 317 -5.94 -11.14 28.71
CA ASN A 317 -6.83 -11.45 27.60
C ASN A 317 -6.08 -11.48 26.28
N LYS A 318 -6.52 -12.34 25.36
CA LYS A 318 -5.97 -12.42 24.00
C LYS A 318 -6.09 -11.08 23.28
N ALA A 319 -4.99 -10.65 22.66
CA ALA A 319 -4.92 -9.43 21.90
C ALA A 319 -4.00 -9.62 20.67
N TYR A 320 -4.24 -8.84 19.62
CA TYR A 320 -3.48 -8.90 18.37
C TYR A 320 -2.58 -7.66 18.23
N ARG A 321 -1.44 -7.83 17.57
CA ARG A 321 -0.47 -6.77 17.36
C ARG A 321 0.39 -7.02 16.11
N LEU A 322 1.11 -5.99 15.65
CA LEU A 322 2.19 -6.19 14.71
C LEU A 322 3.37 -6.86 15.42
N ALA A 323 3.81 -8.00 14.90
CA ALA A 323 4.89 -8.81 15.47
C ALA A 323 6.24 -8.49 14.80
N LEU A 324 7.34 -8.71 15.53
CA LEU A 324 8.72 -8.60 15.04
C LEU A 324 9.00 -7.25 14.33
N GLN A 325 8.46 -6.14 14.81
CA GLN A 325 8.62 -4.80 14.20
C GLN A 325 10.09 -4.35 14.06
N THR A 326 11.00 -4.92 14.85
CA THR A 326 12.44 -4.65 14.76
C THR A 326 13.06 -5.01 13.40
N ARG A 327 12.33 -5.70 12.52
CA ARG A 327 12.75 -6.01 11.14
C ARG A 327 12.47 -4.86 10.17
N GLU A 328 11.50 -3.99 10.50
CA GLU A 328 10.97 -2.99 9.58
C GLU A 328 11.97 -1.85 9.29
N GLN A 329 11.82 -1.21 8.14
CA GLN A 329 12.76 -0.20 7.63
C GLN A 329 12.87 1.04 8.52
N HIS A 330 11.80 1.42 9.24
CA HIS A 330 11.85 2.58 10.15
C HIS A 330 12.76 2.35 11.36
N ILE A 331 13.08 1.10 11.69
CA ILE A 331 14.02 0.73 12.75
C ILE A 331 15.42 0.42 12.18
N ARG A 332 15.46 -0.36 11.08
CA ARG A 332 16.72 -0.85 10.51
C ARG A 332 17.41 0.11 9.55
N ARG A 333 16.68 1.05 8.92
CA ARG A 333 17.21 2.05 7.98
C ARG A 333 18.03 1.40 6.85
N GLU A 334 19.30 1.78 6.68
CA GLU A 334 20.21 1.22 5.66
C GLU A 334 20.52 -0.28 5.84
N LYS A 335 20.21 -0.84 7.00
CA LYS A 335 20.31 -2.28 7.29
C LYS A 335 19.00 -3.02 7.06
N ALA A 336 17.97 -2.35 6.60
CA ALA A 336 16.71 -2.96 6.27
C ALA A 336 16.87 -3.88 5.06
N THR A 337 16.04 -4.91 5.02
CA THR A 337 16.06 -5.94 3.97
C THR A 337 15.06 -5.66 2.86
N SER A 338 14.17 -4.71 3.08
CA SER A 338 13.14 -4.24 2.15
C SER A 338 12.75 -2.82 2.53
N ASN A 339 12.25 -2.06 1.55
CA ASN A 339 11.72 -0.71 1.74
C ASN A 339 10.19 -0.67 1.93
N ILE A 340 9.51 -1.81 1.98
CA ILE A 340 8.04 -1.88 2.10
C ILE A 340 7.58 -1.20 3.39
N CYS A 341 6.69 -0.21 3.23
CA CYS A 341 6.02 0.52 4.31
C CYS A 341 4.49 0.40 4.17
N THR A 342 3.90 1.09 3.19
CA THR A 342 2.50 0.86 2.77
C THR A 342 2.45 -0.42 1.94
N ALA A 343 1.46 -1.28 2.22
CA ALA A 343 1.19 -2.51 1.49
C ALA A 343 -0.23 -2.44 0.87
N GLN A 344 -0.96 -3.54 0.78
CA GLN A 344 -2.31 -3.60 0.18
C GLN A 344 -3.33 -4.12 1.20
N VAL A 345 -3.37 -3.51 2.38
CA VAL A 345 -4.08 -4.04 3.56
C VAL A 345 -5.59 -4.16 3.32
N LEU A 346 -6.24 -3.15 2.75
CA LEU A 346 -7.70 -3.20 2.48
C LEU A 346 -8.05 -4.39 1.57
N LEU A 347 -7.23 -4.63 0.55
CA LEU A 347 -7.42 -5.73 -0.40
C LEU A 347 -7.12 -7.10 0.25
N ALA A 348 -6.15 -7.15 1.16
CA ALA A 348 -5.89 -8.34 1.98
C ALA A 348 -7.08 -8.67 2.90
N VAL A 349 -7.69 -7.66 3.51
CA VAL A 349 -8.92 -7.81 4.29
C VAL A 349 -10.04 -8.36 3.41
N MET A 350 -10.26 -7.79 2.22
CA MET A 350 -11.27 -8.29 1.27
C MET A 350 -11.04 -9.75 0.92
N ALA A 351 -9.82 -10.13 0.55
CA ALA A 351 -9.46 -11.50 0.19
C ALA A 351 -9.62 -12.47 1.37
N GLY A 352 -9.20 -12.08 2.56
CA GLY A 352 -9.42 -12.85 3.79
C GLY A 352 -10.90 -13.06 4.11
N MET A 353 -11.73 -12.01 3.96
CA MET A 353 -13.18 -12.09 4.17
C MET A 353 -13.88 -12.91 3.08
N TYR A 354 -13.38 -12.89 1.84
CA TYR A 354 -13.87 -13.77 0.77
C TYR A 354 -13.69 -15.26 1.18
N ALA A 355 -12.51 -15.61 1.68
CA ALA A 355 -12.26 -16.95 2.17
C ALA A 355 -13.11 -17.33 3.40
N VAL A 356 -13.33 -16.38 4.31
CA VAL A 356 -14.23 -16.56 5.48
C VAL A 356 -15.69 -16.76 5.04
N TYR A 357 -16.14 -16.04 4.02
CA TYR A 357 -17.52 -16.12 3.51
C TYR A 357 -17.80 -17.41 2.76
N HIS A 358 -16.89 -17.83 1.86
CA HIS A 358 -17.05 -19.05 1.07
C HIS A 358 -16.69 -20.31 1.89
N GLY A 359 -15.71 -20.20 2.79
CA GLY A 359 -15.15 -21.34 3.50
C GLY A 359 -14.42 -22.33 2.58
N PRO A 360 -13.82 -23.38 3.09
CA PRO A 360 -13.06 -24.34 2.29
C PRO A 360 -13.89 -25.01 1.19
N ASP A 361 -15.12 -25.41 1.49
CA ASP A 361 -16.01 -26.06 0.51
C ASP A 361 -16.40 -25.11 -0.63
N GLY A 362 -16.69 -23.84 -0.31
CA GLY A 362 -17.06 -22.85 -1.30
C GLY A 362 -15.90 -22.51 -2.23
N LEU A 363 -14.68 -22.34 -1.69
CA LEU A 363 -13.46 -22.12 -2.47
C LEU A 363 -13.18 -23.33 -3.39
N ARG A 364 -13.29 -24.56 -2.88
CA ARG A 364 -13.14 -25.79 -3.66
C ARG A 364 -14.16 -25.83 -4.78
N ALA A 365 -15.44 -25.55 -4.52
CA ALA A 365 -16.50 -25.56 -5.54
C ALA A 365 -16.25 -24.52 -6.65
N ILE A 366 -15.71 -23.33 -6.31
CA ILE A 366 -15.32 -22.30 -7.29
C ILE A 366 -14.15 -22.84 -8.16
N ALA A 367 -13.15 -23.43 -7.56
CA ALA A 367 -12.01 -24.01 -8.27
C ALA A 367 -12.42 -25.17 -9.18
N GLU A 368 -13.24 -26.10 -8.70
CA GLU A 368 -13.78 -27.23 -9.46
C GLU A 368 -14.61 -26.75 -10.66
N ARG A 369 -15.47 -25.75 -10.48
CA ARG A 369 -16.24 -25.16 -11.57
C ARG A 369 -15.32 -24.51 -12.62
N THR A 370 -14.33 -23.75 -12.20
CA THR A 370 -13.36 -23.10 -13.08
C THR A 370 -12.57 -24.14 -13.88
N HIS A 371 -12.07 -25.18 -13.22
CA HIS A 371 -11.37 -26.31 -13.84
C HIS A 371 -12.30 -27.07 -14.81
N ARG A 372 -13.54 -27.33 -14.42
CA ARG A 372 -14.52 -28.03 -15.28
C ARG A 372 -14.83 -27.25 -16.57
N TYR A 373 -14.93 -25.92 -16.51
CA TYR A 373 -15.07 -25.12 -17.73
C TYR A 373 -13.84 -25.24 -18.64
N ALA A 374 -12.64 -25.26 -18.06
CA ALA A 374 -11.41 -25.46 -18.85
C ALA A 374 -11.34 -26.85 -19.49
N THR A 375 -11.72 -27.93 -18.77
CA THR A 375 -11.72 -29.29 -19.32
C THR A 375 -12.75 -29.46 -20.43
N VAL A 376 -13.97 -28.97 -20.24
CA VAL A 376 -15.03 -28.98 -21.25
C VAL A 376 -14.63 -28.18 -22.50
N LEU A 377 -14.01 -27.02 -22.30
CA LEU A 377 -13.50 -26.19 -23.39
C LEU A 377 -12.40 -26.90 -24.17
N ALA A 378 -11.43 -27.52 -23.50
CA ALA A 378 -10.35 -28.29 -24.11
C ALA A 378 -10.88 -29.49 -24.91
N ASP A 379 -11.82 -30.25 -24.36
CA ASP A 379 -12.38 -31.42 -25.02
C ASP A 379 -13.18 -31.04 -26.28
N GLY A 380 -13.91 -29.92 -26.26
CA GLY A 380 -14.54 -29.39 -27.44
C GLY A 380 -13.56 -28.98 -28.53
N LEU A 381 -12.45 -28.32 -28.16
CA LEU A 381 -11.38 -27.96 -29.08
C LEU A 381 -10.71 -29.22 -29.68
N ARG A 382 -10.37 -30.23 -28.84
CA ARG A 382 -9.82 -31.51 -29.29
C ARG A 382 -10.76 -32.26 -30.26
N ALA A 383 -12.05 -32.29 -29.95
CA ALA A 383 -13.06 -32.89 -30.82
C ALA A 383 -13.16 -32.17 -32.16
N GLY A 384 -12.88 -30.86 -32.21
CA GLY A 384 -12.73 -30.08 -33.45
C GLY A 384 -11.39 -30.22 -34.15
N GLY A 385 -10.48 -31.07 -33.64
CA GLY A 385 -9.15 -31.30 -34.23
C GLY A 385 -8.12 -30.23 -33.88
N VAL A 386 -8.35 -29.41 -32.82
CA VAL A 386 -7.43 -28.38 -32.36
C VAL A 386 -6.50 -28.97 -31.30
N GLU A 387 -5.21 -28.72 -31.39
CA GLU A 387 -4.19 -29.22 -30.46
C GLU A 387 -4.14 -28.38 -29.17
N ILE A 388 -4.32 -29.04 -28.03
CA ILE A 388 -4.04 -28.49 -26.71
C ILE A 388 -2.63 -28.90 -26.32
N VAL A 389 -1.78 -27.91 -26.03
CA VAL A 389 -0.33 -28.12 -25.84
C VAL A 389 -0.01 -28.97 -24.61
N HIS A 390 -0.77 -28.76 -23.51
CA HIS A 390 -0.56 -29.45 -22.22
C HIS A 390 -1.74 -30.36 -21.91
N GLU A 391 -1.46 -31.60 -21.51
CA GLU A 391 -2.48 -32.54 -21.06
C GLU A 391 -2.96 -32.26 -19.65
N ALA A 392 -2.03 -31.76 -18.77
CA ALA A 392 -2.31 -31.42 -17.39
C ALA A 392 -2.35 -29.89 -17.23
N PHE A 393 -3.51 -29.39 -16.82
CA PHE A 393 -3.76 -27.96 -16.60
C PHE A 393 -4.81 -27.75 -15.51
N PHE A 394 -4.86 -26.53 -14.94
CA PHE A 394 -5.94 -26.14 -14.01
C PHE A 394 -7.06 -25.39 -14.74
N ASP A 395 -6.82 -24.14 -15.12
CA ASP A 395 -7.81 -23.24 -15.71
C ASP A 395 -7.36 -22.60 -17.02
N THR A 396 -6.07 -22.69 -17.31
CA THR A 396 -5.45 -22.03 -18.45
C THR A 396 -5.02 -23.05 -19.51
N LEU A 397 -5.37 -22.79 -20.76
CA LEU A 397 -5.03 -23.62 -21.91
C LEU A 397 -4.09 -22.86 -22.83
N THR A 398 -3.05 -23.53 -23.32
CA THR A 398 -2.28 -23.10 -24.48
C THR A 398 -2.68 -23.95 -25.68
N VAL A 399 -3.11 -23.32 -26.74
CA VAL A 399 -3.72 -23.93 -27.94
C VAL A 399 -2.88 -23.62 -29.14
N ARG A 400 -2.56 -24.66 -29.93
CA ARG A 400 -1.75 -24.54 -31.17
C ARG A 400 -2.65 -24.39 -32.40
N VAL A 401 -2.43 -23.30 -33.14
CA VAL A 401 -3.15 -22.93 -34.36
C VAL A 401 -2.17 -22.35 -35.40
N PRO A 402 -1.35 -23.16 -36.08
CA PRO A 402 -0.25 -22.67 -36.89
C PRO A 402 -0.65 -21.57 -37.87
N GLY A 403 -0.03 -20.38 -37.75
CA GLY A 403 -0.26 -19.19 -38.57
C GLY A 403 -1.62 -18.52 -38.42
N ARG A 404 -2.49 -18.98 -37.48
CA ARG A 404 -3.85 -18.46 -37.30
C ARG A 404 -4.13 -17.83 -35.97
N ALA A 405 -3.13 -17.72 -35.07
CA ALA A 405 -3.36 -17.24 -33.73
C ALA A 405 -3.99 -15.84 -33.68
N ALA A 406 -3.51 -14.91 -34.47
CA ALA A 406 -4.05 -13.56 -34.57
C ALA A 406 -5.51 -13.52 -35.08
N GLU A 407 -5.87 -14.39 -36.05
CA GLU A 407 -7.23 -14.55 -36.57
C GLU A 407 -8.19 -15.02 -35.46
N VAL A 408 -7.78 -16.05 -34.72
CA VAL A 408 -8.58 -16.60 -33.59
C VAL A 408 -8.81 -15.57 -32.50
N VAL A 409 -7.77 -14.87 -32.09
CA VAL A 409 -7.86 -13.81 -31.07
C VAL A 409 -8.81 -12.70 -31.54
N ALA A 410 -8.74 -12.29 -32.80
CA ALA A 410 -9.63 -11.27 -33.37
C ALA A 410 -11.09 -11.76 -33.40
N ALA A 411 -11.33 -12.99 -33.84
CA ALA A 411 -12.68 -13.56 -33.87
C ALA A 411 -13.30 -13.72 -32.46
N ALA A 412 -12.50 -14.14 -31.48
CA ALA A 412 -12.95 -14.21 -30.08
C ALA A 412 -13.34 -12.81 -29.56
N ARG A 413 -12.51 -11.80 -29.85
CA ARG A 413 -12.74 -10.42 -29.46
C ARG A 413 -14.03 -9.84 -30.08
N GLU A 414 -14.29 -10.12 -31.37
CA GLU A 414 -15.56 -9.74 -32.02
C GLU A 414 -16.76 -10.39 -31.33
N GLY A 415 -16.57 -11.60 -30.78
CA GLY A 415 -17.56 -12.30 -29.95
C GLY A 415 -17.66 -11.83 -28.51
N GLY A 416 -16.87 -10.84 -28.09
CA GLY A 416 -16.90 -10.27 -26.73
C GLY A 416 -15.96 -10.97 -25.72
N VAL A 417 -14.95 -11.70 -26.18
CA VAL A 417 -14.00 -12.44 -25.33
C VAL A 417 -12.57 -12.02 -25.66
N ASN A 418 -11.79 -11.66 -24.67
CA ASN A 418 -10.35 -11.40 -24.83
C ASN A 418 -9.53 -12.67 -24.56
N LEU A 419 -8.77 -13.10 -25.56
CA LEU A 419 -7.77 -14.16 -25.46
C LEU A 419 -6.35 -13.58 -25.52
N ARG A 420 -5.38 -14.33 -25.04
CA ARG A 420 -3.96 -13.94 -25.11
C ARG A 420 -3.35 -14.44 -26.42
N LEU A 421 -2.84 -13.53 -27.23
CA LEU A 421 -1.94 -13.86 -28.34
C LEU A 421 -0.54 -14.13 -27.75
N VAL A 422 -0.07 -15.38 -27.84
CA VAL A 422 1.28 -15.76 -27.37
C VAL A 422 2.31 -15.49 -28.45
N ASP A 423 2.08 -16.06 -29.65
CA ASP A 423 2.88 -15.85 -30.86
C ASP A 423 2.02 -16.11 -32.12
N ALA A 424 2.66 -16.30 -33.29
CA ALA A 424 1.94 -16.54 -34.54
C ALA A 424 1.16 -17.86 -34.56
N ASP A 425 1.56 -18.83 -33.75
CA ASP A 425 1.06 -20.20 -33.75
C ASP A 425 0.29 -20.59 -32.49
N LEU A 426 0.40 -19.80 -31.43
CA LEU A 426 -0.11 -20.11 -30.10
C LEU A 426 -1.07 -19.06 -29.58
N VAL A 427 -2.20 -19.52 -29.06
CA VAL A 427 -3.18 -18.74 -28.29
C VAL A 427 -3.27 -19.31 -26.89
N SER A 428 -3.26 -18.47 -25.88
CA SER A 428 -3.57 -18.88 -24.50
C SER A 428 -4.90 -18.28 -24.07
N LEU A 429 -5.62 -19.03 -23.26
CA LEU A 429 -6.90 -18.63 -22.70
C LEU A 429 -7.06 -19.18 -21.28
N ALA A 430 -7.67 -18.41 -20.40
CA ALA A 430 -7.88 -18.78 -19.02
C ALA A 430 -9.36 -18.68 -18.65
N CYS A 431 -9.88 -19.75 -18.05
CA CYS A 431 -11.16 -19.71 -17.38
C CYS A 431 -11.01 -19.11 -15.97
N ASP A 432 -12.06 -18.47 -15.49
CA ASP A 432 -12.09 -17.88 -14.16
C ASP A 432 -13.48 -18.01 -13.51
N GLU A 433 -13.66 -17.41 -12.36
CA GLU A 433 -14.94 -17.46 -11.63
C GLU A 433 -16.12 -16.89 -12.45
N THR A 434 -15.84 -15.92 -13.34
CA THR A 434 -16.86 -15.25 -14.17
C THR A 434 -17.13 -15.96 -15.51
N THR A 435 -16.33 -16.96 -15.84
CA THR A 435 -16.50 -17.75 -17.05
C THR A 435 -17.80 -18.53 -17.00
N GLY A 436 -18.53 -18.54 -18.12
CA GLY A 436 -19.80 -19.24 -18.27
C GLY A 436 -19.94 -19.89 -19.65
N ARG A 437 -21.08 -20.53 -19.88
CA ARG A 437 -21.39 -21.29 -21.09
C ARG A 437 -21.31 -20.46 -22.37
N ALA A 438 -21.69 -19.18 -22.31
CA ALA A 438 -21.65 -18.28 -23.46
C ALA A 438 -20.21 -18.04 -23.93
N GLN A 439 -19.28 -17.87 -23.00
CA GLN A 439 -17.86 -17.67 -23.31
C GLN A 439 -17.26 -18.93 -23.99
N LEU A 440 -17.57 -20.14 -23.51
CA LEU A 440 -17.15 -21.38 -24.14
C LEU A 440 -17.61 -21.46 -25.59
N ALA A 441 -18.88 -21.18 -25.84
CA ALA A 441 -19.44 -21.19 -27.19
C ALA A 441 -18.75 -20.16 -28.12
N THR A 442 -18.48 -18.95 -27.60
CA THR A 442 -17.75 -17.92 -28.35
C THR A 442 -16.32 -18.34 -28.66
N VAL A 443 -15.60 -18.93 -27.70
CA VAL A 443 -14.24 -19.41 -27.90
C VAL A 443 -14.24 -20.52 -28.96
N TRP A 444 -15.08 -21.55 -28.86
CA TRP A 444 -15.17 -22.60 -29.87
C TRP A 444 -15.44 -22.04 -31.26
N ALA A 445 -16.38 -21.10 -31.38
CA ALA A 445 -16.69 -20.46 -32.66
C ALA A 445 -15.45 -19.72 -33.24
N ALA A 446 -14.67 -19.05 -32.40
CA ALA A 446 -13.42 -18.37 -32.81
C ALA A 446 -12.38 -19.34 -33.38
N PHE A 447 -12.31 -20.57 -32.87
CA PHE A 447 -11.47 -21.65 -33.41
C PHE A 447 -12.11 -22.40 -34.60
N GLY A 448 -13.34 -22.03 -34.99
CA GLY A 448 -14.08 -22.72 -36.05
C GLY A 448 -14.68 -24.06 -35.59
N VAL A 449 -14.87 -24.25 -34.31
CA VAL A 449 -15.39 -25.46 -33.67
C VAL A 449 -16.80 -25.22 -33.13
N THR A 450 -17.60 -26.27 -33.02
CA THR A 450 -18.87 -26.28 -32.29
C THR A 450 -18.85 -27.41 -31.28
N GLY A 451 -19.35 -27.16 -30.07
CA GLY A 451 -19.43 -28.15 -29.00
C GLY A 451 -20.81 -28.21 -28.38
N ASP A 452 -21.15 -29.36 -27.85
CA ASP A 452 -22.32 -29.55 -26.97
C ASP A 452 -21.80 -29.65 -25.52
N ILE A 453 -22.05 -28.61 -24.73
CA ILE A 453 -21.53 -28.49 -23.35
C ILE A 453 -21.99 -29.68 -22.48
N GLU A 454 -23.27 -30.06 -22.56
CA GLU A 454 -23.82 -31.14 -21.72
C GLU A 454 -23.23 -32.53 -22.12
N ALA A 455 -23.06 -32.77 -23.41
CA ALA A 455 -22.46 -34.01 -23.89
C ALA A 455 -20.98 -34.09 -23.53
N LEU A 456 -20.25 -32.98 -23.63
CA LEU A 456 -18.83 -32.90 -23.26
C LEU A 456 -18.66 -33.03 -21.76
N ASP A 457 -19.40 -32.29 -20.96
CA ASP A 457 -19.35 -32.35 -19.50
C ASP A 457 -19.60 -33.79 -18.95
N ALA A 458 -20.55 -34.52 -19.57
CA ALA A 458 -20.85 -35.90 -19.19
C ALA A 458 -19.68 -36.89 -19.45
N THR A 459 -18.72 -36.55 -20.29
CA THR A 459 -17.60 -37.42 -20.71
C THR A 459 -16.23 -36.84 -20.37
N SER A 460 -16.11 -35.54 -20.08
CA SER A 460 -14.88 -34.88 -19.66
C SER A 460 -14.30 -35.49 -18.40
N ARG A 461 -12.97 -35.56 -18.37
CA ARG A 461 -12.22 -35.96 -17.17
C ARG A 461 -11.43 -34.78 -16.65
N ASP A 462 -11.16 -34.79 -15.35
CA ASP A 462 -10.29 -33.80 -14.76
C ASP A 462 -8.87 -33.90 -15.36
N ALA A 463 -8.27 -32.77 -15.64
CA ALA A 463 -6.94 -32.68 -16.24
C ALA A 463 -5.83 -32.49 -15.21
N LEU A 464 -6.15 -32.61 -13.91
CA LEU A 464 -5.18 -32.54 -12.83
C LEU A 464 -4.53 -33.90 -12.62
N PRO A 465 -3.17 -33.97 -12.47
CA PRO A 465 -2.49 -35.24 -12.22
C PRO A 465 -2.87 -35.82 -10.83
N ASP A 466 -3.25 -37.07 -10.77
CA ASP A 466 -3.62 -37.75 -9.50
C ASP A 466 -2.56 -37.60 -8.41
N ALA A 467 -1.27 -37.59 -8.76
CA ALA A 467 -0.15 -37.48 -7.83
C ALA A 467 0.00 -36.07 -7.25
N LEU A 468 -0.70 -35.07 -7.80
CA LEU A 468 -0.69 -33.69 -7.38
C LEU A 468 -2.03 -33.22 -6.81
N LEU A 469 -3.02 -34.09 -6.69
CA LEU A 469 -4.28 -33.74 -6.06
C LEU A 469 -4.07 -33.46 -4.57
N ARG A 470 -4.72 -32.42 -4.07
CA ARG A 470 -4.70 -32.07 -2.65
C ARG A 470 -5.49 -33.07 -1.83
N THR A 471 -4.87 -33.62 -0.78
CA THR A 471 -5.47 -34.63 0.10
C THR A 471 -5.61 -34.16 1.54
N ASP A 472 -4.92 -33.09 1.93
CA ASP A 472 -4.99 -32.50 3.26
C ASP A 472 -6.18 -31.54 3.41
N ASP A 473 -6.65 -31.39 4.65
CA ASP A 473 -7.65 -30.39 5.03
C ASP A 473 -6.98 -29.02 5.17
N TYR A 474 -7.67 -27.95 4.79
CA TYR A 474 -7.25 -26.57 4.92
C TYR A 474 -8.40 -25.70 5.44
N LEU A 475 -8.07 -24.54 5.99
CA LEU A 475 -9.02 -23.58 6.57
C LEU A 475 -9.94 -24.24 7.61
N THR A 476 -9.35 -25.06 8.47
CA THR A 476 -10.08 -25.83 9.49
C THR A 476 -10.52 -24.98 10.68
N HIS A 477 -9.94 -23.77 10.85
CA HIS A 477 -10.29 -22.87 11.93
C HIS A 477 -11.77 -22.43 11.85
N PRO A 478 -12.52 -22.32 12.98
CA PRO A 478 -13.94 -22.01 13.01
C PRO A 478 -14.34 -20.74 12.26
N VAL A 479 -13.47 -19.73 12.16
CA VAL A 479 -13.75 -18.46 11.46
C VAL A 479 -14.15 -18.73 10.01
N PHE A 480 -13.61 -19.75 9.36
CA PHE A 480 -13.92 -20.13 7.98
C PHE A 480 -15.21 -20.97 7.84
N HIS A 481 -15.90 -21.27 8.95
CA HIS A 481 -17.12 -22.06 8.98
C HIS A 481 -18.33 -21.34 9.57
N GLN A 482 -18.11 -20.24 10.34
CA GLN A 482 -19.16 -19.59 11.12
C GLN A 482 -19.85 -18.41 10.40
N HIS A 483 -19.19 -17.79 9.40
CA HIS A 483 -19.64 -16.51 8.81
C HIS A 483 -20.04 -16.64 7.34
N ARG A 484 -20.66 -17.76 6.97
CA ARG A 484 -21.00 -18.18 5.58
C ARG A 484 -22.38 -17.72 5.09
N SER A 485 -23.14 -16.99 5.89
CA SER A 485 -24.41 -16.37 5.46
C SER A 485 -24.30 -14.86 5.45
N GLU A 486 -25.11 -14.18 4.61
CA GLU A 486 -25.19 -12.72 4.54
C GLU A 486 -25.26 -12.07 5.94
N THR A 487 -26.20 -12.55 6.77
CA THR A 487 -26.38 -11.98 8.11
C THR A 487 -25.19 -12.25 9.03
N ALA A 488 -24.61 -13.44 8.98
CA ALA A 488 -23.45 -13.79 9.82
C ALA A 488 -22.23 -12.95 9.42
N MET A 489 -21.94 -12.82 8.12
CA MET A 489 -20.86 -12.01 7.60
C MET A 489 -21.05 -10.53 7.92
N LEU A 490 -22.25 -9.97 7.69
CA LEU A 490 -22.55 -8.57 8.01
C LEU A 490 -22.28 -8.26 9.51
N ARG A 491 -22.72 -9.14 10.40
CA ARG A 491 -22.50 -8.98 11.84
C ARG A 491 -21.04 -9.17 12.24
N TYR A 492 -20.32 -10.04 11.56
CA TYR A 492 -18.88 -10.22 11.78
C TYR A 492 -18.10 -8.96 11.39
N LEU A 493 -18.32 -8.44 10.18
CA LEU A 493 -17.70 -7.22 9.71
C LEU A 493 -18.01 -6.02 10.63
N ARG A 494 -19.26 -5.90 11.09
CA ARG A 494 -19.65 -4.86 12.06
C ARG A 494 -18.91 -5.02 13.39
N ARG A 495 -18.84 -6.21 13.94
CA ARG A 495 -18.13 -6.49 15.19
C ARG A 495 -16.63 -6.15 15.09
N LEU A 496 -16.00 -6.43 13.95
CA LEU A 496 -14.61 -6.06 13.71
C LEU A 496 -14.44 -4.54 13.64
N ALA A 497 -15.30 -3.85 12.87
CA ALA A 497 -15.26 -2.39 12.75
C ALA A 497 -15.48 -1.69 14.11
N ASP A 498 -16.32 -2.25 14.97
CA ASP A 498 -16.57 -1.68 16.32
C ASP A 498 -15.35 -1.81 17.25
N ARG A 499 -14.42 -2.71 16.95
CA ARG A 499 -13.17 -2.93 17.71
C ARG A 499 -11.98 -2.19 17.07
N ASP A 500 -12.27 -1.22 16.25
CA ASP A 500 -11.29 -0.48 15.46
C ASP A 500 -11.51 1.03 15.56
N TYR A 501 -10.56 1.82 15.04
CA TYR A 501 -10.62 3.26 14.99
C TYR A 501 -10.26 3.75 13.57
N ALA A 502 -11.11 4.59 13.00
CA ALA A 502 -10.96 5.18 11.68
C ALA A 502 -11.50 6.62 11.69
N LEU A 503 -11.36 7.36 10.59
CA LEU A 503 -11.78 8.78 10.52
C LEU A 503 -13.29 9.00 10.69
N ASP A 504 -14.10 7.97 10.53
CA ASP A 504 -15.54 8.02 10.80
C ASP A 504 -15.87 8.11 12.31
N ARG A 505 -14.87 7.90 13.18
CA ARG A 505 -14.99 8.05 14.65
C ARG A 505 -14.39 9.34 15.18
N GLY A 506 -13.32 9.84 14.59
CA GLY A 506 -12.64 11.05 15.03
C GLY A 506 -11.28 11.22 14.36
N MET A 507 -10.63 12.32 14.67
CA MET A 507 -9.35 12.70 14.11
C MET A 507 -8.25 11.66 14.38
N ILE A 508 -7.41 11.44 13.37
CA ILE A 508 -6.17 10.64 13.45
C ILE A 508 -5.00 11.59 13.17
N PRO A 509 -4.44 12.27 14.18
CA PRO A 509 -3.45 13.33 13.97
C PRO A 509 -2.02 12.79 13.79
N LEU A 510 -1.83 11.87 12.86
CA LEU A 510 -0.55 11.21 12.61
C LEU A 510 0.39 12.09 11.79
N GLY A 511 1.44 12.59 12.41
CA GLY A 511 2.51 13.32 11.73
C GLY A 511 3.29 12.48 10.74
N SER A 512 3.64 13.12 9.62
CA SER A 512 4.15 12.61 8.36
C SER A 512 3.21 11.66 7.64
N CYS A 513 1.95 11.58 8.05
CA CYS A 513 0.97 10.65 7.48
C CYS A 513 -0.39 11.32 7.39
N THR A 514 -0.55 12.18 6.40
CA THR A 514 -1.79 12.96 6.18
C THR A 514 -3.02 12.06 6.17
N MET A 515 -3.83 12.18 7.21
CA MET A 515 -5.08 11.44 7.38
C MET A 515 -6.28 12.33 7.06
N LYS A 516 -6.30 12.91 5.85
CA LYS A 516 -7.47 13.69 5.42
C LYS A 516 -8.62 12.78 4.99
N LEU A 517 -9.84 13.24 5.23
CA LEU A 517 -11.03 12.47 4.91
C LEU A 517 -11.19 12.32 3.39
N ASN A 518 -11.56 11.12 2.97
CA ASN A 518 -11.92 10.78 1.59
C ASN A 518 -13.42 11.00 1.41
N ALA A 519 -13.79 11.84 0.44
CA ALA A 519 -15.20 12.06 0.14
C ALA A 519 -15.83 10.84 -0.55
N THR A 520 -17.12 10.61 -0.28
CA THR A 520 -17.86 9.51 -0.88
C THR A 520 -17.89 9.59 -2.41
N THR A 521 -18.06 10.79 -2.96
CA THR A 521 -18.02 11.05 -4.41
C THR A 521 -16.69 10.65 -5.06
N GLU A 522 -15.58 10.79 -4.34
CA GLU A 522 -14.25 10.38 -4.82
C GLU A 522 -14.13 8.85 -4.86
N MET A 523 -14.78 8.15 -3.93
CA MET A 523 -14.73 6.70 -3.82
C MET A 523 -15.68 5.98 -4.78
N GLU A 524 -16.79 6.58 -5.17
CA GLU A 524 -17.87 5.94 -5.94
C GLU A 524 -17.39 5.29 -7.25
N PRO A 525 -16.53 5.90 -8.07
CA PRO A 525 -16.11 5.33 -9.36
C PRO A 525 -15.28 4.06 -9.25
N VAL A 526 -14.66 3.80 -8.10
CA VAL A 526 -13.74 2.66 -7.89
C VAL A 526 -14.46 1.31 -8.11
N THR A 527 -15.76 1.26 -7.86
CA THR A 527 -16.57 0.04 -7.99
C THR A 527 -17.37 -0.04 -9.30
N TRP A 528 -17.26 0.95 -10.19
CA TRP A 528 -17.90 0.89 -11.48
C TRP A 528 -17.26 -0.19 -12.36
N PRO A 529 -18.06 -1.06 -13.01
CA PRO A 529 -17.52 -2.18 -13.79
C PRO A 529 -16.49 -1.76 -14.85
N GLU A 530 -16.68 -0.62 -15.49
CA GLU A 530 -15.81 -0.09 -16.53
C GLU A 530 -14.43 0.30 -16.02
N PHE A 531 -14.27 0.52 -14.72
CA PHE A 531 -12.98 0.71 -14.06
C PHE A 531 -12.54 -0.56 -13.31
N ALA A 532 -13.46 -1.18 -12.57
CA ALA A 532 -13.16 -2.30 -11.68
C ALA A 532 -12.87 -3.63 -12.41
N ALA A 533 -13.52 -3.90 -13.55
CA ALA A 533 -13.45 -5.19 -14.22
C ALA A 533 -12.52 -5.22 -15.45
N LEU A 534 -11.81 -4.13 -15.73
CA LEU A 534 -10.91 -4.08 -16.89
C LEU A 534 -9.60 -4.83 -16.60
N HIS A 535 -9.22 -5.72 -17.52
CA HIS A 535 -7.97 -6.48 -17.41
C HIS A 535 -6.75 -5.59 -17.76
N PRO A 536 -5.61 -5.66 -17.02
CA PRO A 536 -4.45 -4.77 -17.26
C PRO A 536 -3.78 -4.96 -18.63
N PHE A 537 -3.94 -6.12 -19.23
CA PHE A 537 -3.42 -6.44 -20.56
C PHE A 537 -4.52 -6.49 -21.62
N ALA A 538 -5.69 -5.91 -21.36
CA ALA A 538 -6.69 -5.69 -22.40
C ALA A 538 -6.11 -4.80 -23.51
N PRO A 539 -6.52 -5.00 -24.79
CA PRO A 539 -6.10 -4.11 -25.88
C PRO A 539 -6.36 -2.64 -25.58
N ALA A 540 -5.41 -1.78 -25.94
CA ALA A 540 -5.44 -0.34 -25.57
C ALA A 540 -6.71 0.39 -26.07
N ASP A 541 -7.30 -0.03 -27.18
CA ASP A 541 -8.54 0.53 -27.70
C ASP A 541 -9.77 0.20 -26.82
N GLN A 542 -9.69 -0.82 -25.97
CA GLN A 542 -10.72 -1.12 -24.96
C GLN A 542 -10.56 -0.30 -23.67
N ALA A 543 -9.42 0.37 -23.47
CA ALA A 543 -9.08 1.09 -22.23
C ALA A 543 -8.97 2.61 -22.43
N GLN A 544 -9.58 3.17 -23.48
CA GLN A 544 -9.39 4.58 -23.87
C GLN A 544 -9.80 5.59 -22.80
N GLY A 545 -10.83 5.28 -22.03
CA GLY A 545 -11.25 6.09 -20.91
C GLY A 545 -10.22 6.08 -19.78
N TYR A 546 -9.73 4.89 -19.45
CA TYR A 546 -8.69 4.72 -18.42
C TYR A 546 -7.38 5.41 -18.80
N LEU A 547 -6.90 5.18 -20.02
CA LEU A 547 -5.66 5.80 -20.52
C LEU A 547 -5.76 7.34 -20.56
N THR A 548 -6.96 7.87 -20.82
CA THR A 548 -7.20 9.32 -20.72
C THR A 548 -7.13 9.81 -19.28
N LEU A 549 -7.78 9.13 -18.35
CA LEU A 549 -7.74 9.44 -16.92
C LEU A 549 -6.30 9.44 -16.38
N ILE A 550 -5.52 8.41 -16.71
CA ILE A 550 -4.12 8.27 -16.31
C ILE A 550 -3.30 9.46 -16.82
N ARG A 551 -3.34 9.75 -18.13
CA ARG A 551 -2.60 10.88 -18.72
C ARG A 551 -2.99 12.22 -18.09
N GLU A 552 -4.28 12.49 -17.93
CA GLU A 552 -4.75 13.71 -17.29
C GLU A 552 -4.28 13.84 -15.84
N LEU A 553 -4.23 12.74 -15.09
CA LEU A 553 -3.72 12.77 -13.73
C LEU A 553 -2.21 13.00 -13.69
N GLU A 554 -1.44 12.37 -14.58
CA GLU A 554 0.00 12.62 -14.74
C GLU A 554 0.27 14.10 -15.07
N GLU A 555 -0.45 14.70 -16.02
CA GLU A 555 -0.35 16.10 -16.39
C GLU A 555 -0.67 17.04 -15.20
N ARG A 556 -1.73 16.71 -14.43
CA ARG A 556 -2.12 17.52 -13.25
C ARG A 556 -1.10 17.41 -12.12
N LEU A 557 -0.55 16.23 -11.87
CA LEU A 557 0.50 16.04 -10.88
C LEU A 557 1.80 16.73 -11.30
N ALA A 558 2.15 16.71 -12.58
CA ALA A 558 3.28 17.46 -13.13
C ALA A 558 3.11 18.97 -12.93
N GLU A 559 1.91 19.52 -13.19
CA GLU A 559 1.61 20.93 -12.92
C GLU A 559 1.75 21.30 -11.44
N VAL A 560 1.20 20.46 -10.56
CA VAL A 560 1.23 20.71 -9.10
C VAL A 560 2.65 20.68 -8.54
N THR A 561 3.49 19.80 -9.05
CA THR A 561 4.85 19.58 -8.54
C THR A 561 5.92 20.36 -9.31
N GLY A 562 5.60 20.83 -10.52
CA GLY A 562 6.54 21.53 -11.38
C GLY A 562 7.53 20.65 -12.13
N TYR A 563 7.31 19.32 -12.13
CA TYR A 563 8.08 18.38 -12.93
C TYR A 563 7.64 18.37 -14.39
N ASP A 564 8.44 17.74 -15.24
CA ASP A 564 8.20 17.67 -16.69
C ASP A 564 7.52 16.36 -17.09
N ALA A 565 7.66 15.30 -16.31
CA ALA A 565 7.00 14.01 -16.51
C ALA A 565 6.67 13.32 -15.18
N VAL A 566 5.59 12.53 -15.17
CA VAL A 566 5.15 11.73 -14.02
C VAL A 566 4.85 10.32 -14.51
N SER A 567 5.19 9.30 -13.71
CA SER A 567 4.73 7.92 -13.91
C SER A 567 3.86 7.49 -12.73
N LEU A 568 2.69 6.93 -13.04
CA LEU A 568 1.75 6.38 -12.05
C LEU A 568 1.97 4.88 -11.78
N GLN A 569 3.00 4.28 -12.37
CA GLN A 569 3.25 2.85 -12.24
C GLN A 569 3.61 2.38 -10.81
N PRO A 570 4.39 3.12 -10.00
CA PRO A 570 4.75 2.63 -8.67
C PRO A 570 3.52 2.40 -7.78
N ASN A 571 3.36 1.18 -7.28
CA ASN A 571 2.21 0.74 -6.47
C ASN A 571 2.40 0.94 -4.96
N ALA A 572 3.35 1.76 -4.55
CA ALA A 572 3.55 2.29 -3.19
C ALA A 572 4.52 3.45 -3.23
N GLY A 573 4.55 4.30 -2.19
CA GLY A 573 5.55 5.37 -2.06
C GLY A 573 6.98 4.85 -2.12
N SER A 574 7.26 3.78 -1.40
CA SER A 574 8.58 3.14 -1.43
C SER A 574 8.99 2.60 -2.81
N GLN A 575 8.03 2.21 -3.65
CA GLN A 575 8.28 1.84 -5.05
C GLN A 575 8.55 3.09 -5.91
N GLY A 576 7.91 4.22 -5.61
CA GLY A 576 8.23 5.51 -6.20
C GLY A 576 9.64 5.98 -5.84
N GLU A 577 10.06 5.77 -4.56
CA GLU A 577 11.44 6.01 -4.14
C GLU A 577 12.42 5.19 -4.99
N LEU A 578 12.20 3.89 -5.08
CA LEU A 578 13.05 3.00 -5.87
C LEU A 578 13.07 3.40 -7.35
N ALA A 579 11.92 3.67 -7.96
CA ALA A 579 11.81 4.09 -9.35
C ALA A 579 12.62 5.36 -9.64
N GLY A 580 12.50 6.37 -8.78
CA GLY A 580 13.24 7.62 -8.90
C GLY A 580 14.75 7.43 -8.78
N LEU A 581 15.20 6.64 -7.83
CA LEU A 581 16.63 6.33 -7.65
C LEU A 581 17.20 5.48 -8.80
N LEU A 582 16.42 4.55 -9.35
CA LEU A 582 16.82 3.80 -10.54
C LEU A 582 16.91 4.71 -11.78
N ALA A 583 16.01 5.68 -11.94
CA ALA A 583 16.08 6.66 -13.01
C ALA A 583 17.35 7.52 -12.91
N VAL A 584 17.70 8.01 -11.71
CA VAL A 584 18.95 8.73 -11.45
C VAL A 584 20.18 7.86 -11.79
N ARG A 585 20.17 6.62 -11.35
CA ARG A 585 21.27 5.68 -11.64
C ARG A 585 21.41 5.41 -13.14
N ALA A 586 20.31 5.21 -13.84
CA ALA A 586 20.29 5.00 -15.28
C ALA A 586 20.81 6.24 -16.04
N TYR A 587 20.41 7.44 -15.61
CA TYR A 587 20.91 8.70 -16.14
C TYR A 587 22.45 8.83 -16.03
N HIS A 588 23.02 8.60 -14.84
CA HIS A 588 24.47 8.64 -14.65
C HIS A 588 25.20 7.62 -15.52
N ARG A 589 24.68 6.40 -15.59
CA ARG A 589 25.26 5.34 -16.44
C ARG A 589 25.19 5.67 -17.94
N ALA A 590 24.08 6.25 -18.40
CA ALA A 590 23.93 6.68 -19.80
C ALA A 590 24.91 7.80 -20.16
N ASN A 591 25.28 8.63 -19.20
CA ASN A 591 26.30 9.66 -19.37
C ASN A 591 27.76 9.14 -19.20
N GLY A 592 27.96 7.86 -18.92
CA GLY A 592 29.28 7.26 -18.68
C GLY A 592 29.79 7.37 -17.24
N ASP A 593 29.02 7.95 -16.34
CA ASP A 593 29.40 8.22 -14.94
C ASP A 593 29.07 7.02 -14.01
N THR A 594 29.56 5.84 -14.37
CA THR A 594 29.24 4.59 -13.67
C THR A 594 29.78 4.54 -12.22
N GLY A 595 30.73 5.43 -11.87
CA GLY A 595 31.30 5.57 -10.52
C GLY A 595 30.41 6.35 -9.55
N ARG A 596 29.35 7.04 -10.02
CA ARG A 596 28.43 7.78 -9.16
C ARG A 596 27.45 6.84 -8.47
N THR A 597 27.77 6.47 -7.23
CA THR A 597 27.05 5.47 -6.42
C THR A 597 26.72 5.93 -5.01
N VAL A 598 27.16 7.13 -4.60
CA VAL A 598 26.89 7.65 -3.26
C VAL A 598 25.55 8.38 -3.23
N CYS A 599 24.72 8.02 -2.26
CA CYS A 599 23.50 8.70 -1.89
C CYS A 599 23.69 9.40 -0.53
N LEU A 600 23.61 10.74 -0.53
CA LEU A 600 23.61 11.52 0.71
C LEU A 600 22.20 11.54 1.29
N ILE A 601 22.06 11.32 2.58
CA ILE A 601 20.74 11.28 3.27
C ILE A 601 20.86 12.01 4.62
N PRO A 602 20.02 13.01 4.93
CA PRO A 602 19.97 13.63 6.26
C PRO A 602 19.64 12.62 7.35
N SER A 603 20.21 12.79 8.53
CA SER A 603 20.00 11.88 9.67
C SER A 603 18.53 11.79 10.11
N SER A 604 17.74 12.81 9.82
CA SER A 604 16.31 12.90 10.10
C SER A 604 15.40 12.21 9.08
N ALA A 605 15.94 11.79 7.92
CA ALA A 605 15.14 11.21 6.83
C ALA A 605 14.41 9.93 7.26
N HIS A 606 13.29 9.66 6.61
CA HIS A 606 12.53 8.43 6.83
C HIS A 606 13.38 7.18 6.53
N GLY A 607 13.16 6.11 7.27
CA GLY A 607 13.95 4.88 7.13
C GLY A 607 13.83 4.21 5.74
N THR A 608 12.74 4.43 5.02
CA THR A 608 12.54 3.93 3.65
C THR A 608 13.56 4.53 2.66
N ASN A 609 13.97 5.80 2.85
CA ASN A 609 14.93 6.45 1.95
C ASN A 609 16.27 5.71 1.92
N ALA A 610 16.81 5.38 3.08
CA ALA A 610 18.06 4.62 3.18
C ALA A 610 17.91 3.18 2.62
N ALA A 611 16.78 2.52 2.90
CA ALA A 611 16.50 1.18 2.37
C ALA A 611 16.39 1.19 0.83
N SER A 612 15.66 2.16 0.26
CA SER A 612 15.51 2.32 -1.20
C SER A 612 16.83 2.63 -1.89
N ALA A 613 17.69 3.46 -1.28
CA ALA A 613 19.03 3.76 -1.81
C ALA A 613 19.90 2.48 -1.89
N VAL A 614 19.89 1.66 -0.84
CA VAL A 614 20.63 0.38 -0.83
C VAL A 614 20.07 -0.57 -1.90
N MET A 615 18.73 -0.65 -2.05
CA MET A 615 18.09 -1.48 -3.09
C MET A 615 18.40 -1.00 -4.51
N ALA A 616 18.61 0.30 -4.71
CA ALA A 616 19.07 0.88 -5.97
C ALA A 616 20.58 0.70 -6.21
N GLY A 617 21.29 -0.04 -5.34
CA GLY A 617 22.72 -0.31 -5.45
C GLY A 617 23.61 0.88 -5.05
N MET A 618 23.08 1.82 -4.24
CA MET A 618 23.79 3.00 -3.81
C MET A 618 24.36 2.84 -2.38
N LYS A 619 25.45 3.55 -2.12
CA LYS A 619 26.09 3.64 -0.81
C LYS A 619 25.52 4.84 -0.05
N VAL A 620 24.89 4.59 1.08
CA VAL A 620 24.33 5.64 1.94
C VAL A 620 25.43 6.34 2.72
N VAL A 621 25.46 7.66 2.64
CA VAL A 621 26.31 8.54 3.46
C VAL A 621 25.40 9.54 4.18
N VAL A 622 25.45 9.50 5.51
CA VAL A 622 24.56 10.32 6.34
C VAL A 622 25.11 11.75 6.47
N VAL A 623 24.25 12.73 6.22
CA VAL A 623 24.47 14.15 6.50
C VAL A 623 23.82 14.49 7.84
N LYS A 624 24.50 15.24 8.69
CA LYS A 624 23.98 15.66 9.99
C LYS A 624 22.80 16.63 9.84
N THR A 625 21.96 16.66 10.85
CA THR A 625 20.97 17.71 11.08
C THR A 625 21.41 18.56 12.27
N ARG A 626 21.12 19.84 12.22
CA ARG A 626 21.41 20.81 13.28
C ARG A 626 20.38 20.69 14.42
N GLU A 627 20.64 21.39 15.53
CA GLU A 627 19.74 21.39 16.70
C GLU A 627 18.39 22.05 16.41
N ASP A 628 18.33 22.95 15.43
CA ASP A 628 17.09 23.60 14.95
C ASP A 628 16.26 22.71 14.00
N GLY A 629 16.78 21.56 13.60
CA GLY A 629 16.10 20.59 12.71
C GLY A 629 16.48 20.72 11.25
N ASP A 630 17.23 21.73 10.86
CA ASP A 630 17.68 21.93 9.49
C ASP A 630 18.86 21.02 9.12
N VAL A 631 19.09 20.84 7.82
CA VAL A 631 20.28 20.15 7.31
C VAL A 631 21.54 20.92 7.70
N ASP A 632 22.52 20.24 8.24
CA ASP A 632 23.84 20.82 8.51
C ASP A 632 24.59 21.06 7.19
N VAL A 633 24.50 22.30 6.68
CA VAL A 633 25.05 22.69 5.38
C VAL A 633 26.58 22.57 5.37
N GLU A 634 27.26 22.80 6.51
CA GLU A 634 28.73 22.66 6.62
C GLU A 634 29.10 21.17 6.49
N ASP A 635 28.39 20.28 7.18
CA ASP A 635 28.60 18.82 7.03
C ASP A 635 28.25 18.34 5.61
N LEU A 636 27.21 18.89 4.99
CA LEU A 636 26.87 18.62 3.59
C LEU A 636 28.02 18.96 2.66
N HIS A 637 28.56 20.18 2.73
CA HIS A 637 29.70 20.58 1.91
C HIS A 637 30.93 19.72 2.14
N ALA A 638 31.24 19.36 3.39
CA ALA A 638 32.33 18.44 3.72
C ALA A 638 32.14 17.03 3.13
N LYS A 639 30.88 16.54 3.06
CA LYS A 639 30.55 15.27 2.40
C LYS A 639 30.67 15.37 0.89
N ILE A 640 30.19 16.47 0.29
CA ILE A 640 30.33 16.74 -1.15
C ILE A 640 31.79 16.81 -1.53
N GLU A 641 32.63 17.56 -0.79
CA GLU A 641 34.07 17.63 -1.05
C GLU A 641 34.73 16.24 -1.03
N ARG A 642 34.31 15.40 -0.08
CA ARG A 642 34.88 14.05 0.07
C ARG A 642 34.41 13.05 -0.98
N HIS A 643 33.17 13.18 -1.47
CA HIS A 643 32.49 12.18 -2.32
C HIS A 643 32.04 12.74 -3.67
N GLY A 644 32.43 13.96 -4.06
CA GLY A 644 31.89 14.65 -5.23
C GLY A 644 31.93 13.85 -6.53
N ASP A 645 33.03 13.15 -6.79
CA ASP A 645 33.17 12.30 -7.99
C ASP A 645 32.29 11.04 -7.94
N GLU A 646 31.90 10.60 -6.74
CA GLU A 646 31.05 9.43 -6.51
C GLU A 646 29.59 9.81 -6.24
N LEU A 647 29.29 11.11 -6.07
CA LEU A 647 27.97 11.58 -5.69
C LEU A 647 26.95 11.33 -6.79
N ALA A 648 25.98 10.46 -6.55
CA ALA A 648 24.87 10.20 -7.44
C ALA A 648 23.67 11.10 -7.12
N VAL A 649 23.29 11.18 -5.83
CA VAL A 649 22.05 11.83 -5.42
C VAL A 649 22.10 12.26 -3.95
N LEU A 650 21.43 13.37 -3.64
CA LEU A 650 20.98 13.71 -2.29
C LEU A 650 19.50 13.39 -2.17
N MET A 651 19.08 12.60 -1.17
CA MET A 651 17.67 12.45 -0.79
C MET A 651 17.34 13.32 0.41
N VAL A 652 16.45 14.27 0.25
CA VAL A 652 16.00 15.18 1.31
C VAL A 652 14.47 15.21 1.36
N THR A 653 13.90 15.22 2.57
CA THR A 653 12.45 15.37 2.77
C THR A 653 12.10 16.86 2.83
N TYR A 654 11.04 17.28 2.12
CA TYR A 654 10.63 18.69 2.11
C TYR A 654 9.10 18.86 2.11
N PRO A 655 8.49 19.65 3.05
CA PRO A 655 9.15 20.20 4.25
C PRO A 655 9.84 19.12 5.08
N SER A 656 10.77 19.53 5.95
CA SER A 656 11.61 18.57 6.69
C SER A 656 10.74 17.66 7.59
N THR A 657 11.25 16.50 7.93
CA THR A 657 10.62 15.58 8.91
C THR A 657 10.46 16.20 10.32
N HIS A 658 11.04 17.37 10.56
CA HIS A 658 10.85 18.14 11.79
C HIS A 658 9.63 19.07 11.76
N GLY A 659 8.87 19.08 10.67
CA GLY A 659 7.67 19.90 10.50
C GLY A 659 7.98 21.37 10.19
N VAL A 660 9.15 21.66 9.66
CA VAL A 660 9.60 23.02 9.28
C VAL A 660 10.06 23.08 7.82
N PHE A 661 9.98 24.27 7.23
CA PHE A 661 10.55 24.55 5.92
C PHE A 661 12.05 24.79 6.05
N GLU A 662 12.87 24.03 5.34
CA GLU A 662 14.31 24.24 5.21
C GLU A 662 14.57 25.49 4.37
N GLU A 663 15.15 26.54 4.97
CA GLU A 663 15.37 27.83 4.31
C GLU A 663 16.45 27.78 3.23
N HIS A 664 17.43 26.90 3.39
CA HIS A 664 18.57 26.77 2.50
C HIS A 664 18.39 25.72 1.40
N ILE A 665 17.16 25.27 1.16
CA ILE A 665 16.91 24.17 0.20
C ILE A 665 17.45 24.44 -1.20
N THR A 666 17.35 25.67 -1.70
CA THR A 666 17.87 26.06 -3.02
C THR A 666 19.40 26.01 -3.08
N ASP A 667 20.08 26.44 -2.01
CA ASP A 667 21.53 26.39 -1.90
C ASP A 667 22.04 24.94 -1.78
N ILE A 668 21.30 24.11 -1.04
CA ILE A 668 21.53 22.68 -0.90
C ILE A 668 21.42 21.99 -2.29
N CYS A 669 20.38 22.30 -3.04
CA CYS A 669 20.19 21.77 -4.39
C CYS A 669 21.34 22.21 -5.32
N ALA A 670 21.71 23.49 -5.31
CA ALA A 670 22.79 24.02 -6.13
C ALA A 670 24.13 23.34 -5.82
N ALA A 671 24.47 23.18 -4.53
CA ALA A 671 25.72 22.54 -4.13
C ALA A 671 25.83 21.08 -4.62
N VAL A 672 24.73 20.34 -4.63
CA VAL A 672 24.68 18.97 -5.15
C VAL A 672 24.84 18.95 -6.68
N HIS A 673 24.14 19.86 -7.40
CA HIS A 673 24.24 19.97 -8.84
C HIS A 673 25.65 20.39 -9.30
N ASP A 674 26.29 21.34 -8.61
CA ASP A 674 27.66 21.78 -8.90
C ASP A 674 28.67 20.62 -8.79
N ALA A 675 28.41 19.64 -7.94
CA ALA A 675 29.16 18.39 -7.80
C ALA A 675 28.76 17.31 -8.82
N GLY A 676 27.79 17.58 -9.69
CA GLY A 676 27.27 16.64 -10.71
C GLY A 676 26.29 15.61 -10.19
N GLY A 677 25.85 15.71 -8.93
CA GLY A 677 24.80 14.87 -8.36
C GLY A 677 23.38 15.34 -8.76
N GLN A 678 22.38 14.53 -8.46
CA GLN A 678 20.96 14.85 -8.61
C GLN A 678 20.31 15.09 -7.24
N VAL A 679 19.20 15.81 -7.22
CA VAL A 679 18.44 16.07 -6.00
C VAL A 679 17.11 15.31 -6.04
N TYR A 680 16.95 14.39 -5.08
CA TYR A 680 15.72 13.68 -4.81
C TYR A 680 15.01 14.33 -3.61
N VAL A 681 13.85 14.93 -3.85
CA VAL A 681 13.00 15.40 -2.77
C VAL A 681 11.97 14.33 -2.42
N ASP A 682 12.00 13.83 -1.19
CA ASP A 682 10.91 13.02 -0.64
C ASP A 682 9.66 13.91 -0.52
N GLY A 683 8.79 13.79 -1.51
CA GLY A 683 7.52 14.50 -1.63
C GLY A 683 6.33 13.63 -1.23
N ALA A 684 6.54 12.60 -0.43
CA ALA A 684 5.48 11.73 0.05
C ALA A 684 4.31 12.51 0.65
N ASN A 685 4.60 13.63 1.32
CA ASN A 685 3.61 14.57 1.83
C ASN A 685 3.83 15.96 1.22
N LEU A 686 2.87 16.40 0.41
CA LEU A 686 2.86 17.75 -0.20
C LEU A 686 1.86 18.70 0.47
N ASN A 687 1.36 18.37 1.65
CA ASN A 687 0.25 19.11 2.30
C ASN A 687 0.59 20.57 2.68
N ALA A 688 1.87 20.92 2.68
CA ALA A 688 2.33 22.31 2.89
C ALA A 688 2.83 22.98 1.59
N LEU A 689 2.79 22.29 0.44
CA LEU A 689 3.42 22.79 -0.79
C LEU A 689 2.44 23.10 -1.93
N VAL A 690 1.34 22.35 -2.09
CA VAL A 690 0.43 22.46 -3.22
C VAL A 690 -0.10 23.88 -3.38
N GLY A 691 0.18 24.51 -4.52
CA GLY A 691 -0.20 25.89 -4.80
C GLY A 691 0.63 27.00 -4.13
N LEU A 692 1.59 26.61 -3.27
CA LEU A 692 2.51 27.53 -2.57
C LEU A 692 3.94 27.41 -3.10
N ALA A 693 4.41 26.20 -3.36
CA ALA A 693 5.75 25.90 -3.87
C ALA A 693 5.73 24.65 -4.77
N LYS A 694 6.67 24.55 -5.71
CA LYS A 694 6.78 23.43 -6.64
C LYS A 694 8.19 22.80 -6.56
N PRO A 695 8.35 21.55 -6.09
CA PRO A 695 9.66 20.91 -5.93
C PRO A 695 10.51 20.95 -7.20
N GLY A 696 9.94 20.64 -8.35
CA GLY A 696 10.64 20.66 -9.64
C GLY A 696 11.11 22.06 -10.08
N ARG A 697 10.75 23.13 -9.37
CA ARG A 697 11.15 24.52 -9.67
C ARG A 697 12.18 25.07 -8.70
N PHE A 698 12.23 24.59 -7.46
CA PHE A 698 13.23 25.05 -6.49
C PHE A 698 14.52 24.22 -6.47
N GLY A 699 14.68 23.25 -7.37
CA GLY A 699 15.93 22.54 -7.56
C GLY A 699 15.85 21.01 -7.43
N SER A 700 14.70 20.44 -7.16
CA SER A 700 14.53 18.98 -7.18
C SER A 700 14.51 18.43 -8.61
N ASP A 701 15.21 17.31 -8.84
CA ASP A 701 15.22 16.60 -10.12
C ASP A 701 14.19 15.47 -10.16
N VAL A 702 13.88 14.89 -9.01
CA VAL A 702 12.97 13.77 -8.87
C VAL A 702 12.28 13.78 -7.50
N SER A 703 11.00 13.40 -7.49
CA SER A 703 10.26 13.12 -6.25
C SER A 703 9.33 11.93 -6.45
N HIS A 704 9.09 11.18 -5.38
CA HIS A 704 7.88 10.38 -5.32
C HIS A 704 6.77 11.14 -4.57
N LEU A 705 5.54 10.74 -4.82
CA LEU A 705 4.34 11.27 -4.17
C LEU A 705 3.59 10.11 -3.53
N ASN A 706 2.83 10.39 -2.46
CA ASN A 706 1.86 9.42 -1.93
C ASN A 706 0.45 9.98 -2.13
N LEU A 707 -0.28 9.45 -3.12
CA LEU A 707 -1.64 9.93 -3.40
C LEU A 707 -2.61 9.64 -2.24
N HIS A 708 -2.27 8.67 -1.38
CA HIS A 708 -3.01 8.37 -0.15
C HIS A 708 -2.68 9.32 1.04
N LYS A 709 -1.98 10.42 0.77
CA LYS A 709 -1.77 11.53 1.71
C LYS A 709 -2.46 12.79 1.16
N THR A 710 -1.77 13.58 0.40
CA THR A 710 -2.24 14.88 -0.09
C THR A 710 -3.41 14.79 -1.08
N PHE A 711 -3.57 13.69 -1.82
CA PHE A 711 -4.54 13.55 -2.92
C PHE A 711 -5.68 12.55 -2.64
N CYS A 712 -6.07 12.39 -1.39
CA CYS A 712 -7.30 11.74 -0.93
C CYS A 712 -7.49 10.25 -1.24
N ILE A 713 -6.51 9.50 -1.72
CA ILE A 713 -6.66 8.04 -1.73
C ILE A 713 -6.69 7.55 -0.28
N PRO A 714 -7.61 6.66 0.09
CA PRO A 714 -7.74 6.22 1.48
C PRO A 714 -6.54 5.40 1.94
N HIS A 715 -6.22 5.46 3.24
CA HIS A 715 -5.13 4.68 3.83
C HIS A 715 -5.44 3.18 3.98
N GLY A 716 -6.72 2.79 4.05
CA GLY A 716 -7.17 1.41 4.01
C GLY A 716 -6.53 0.48 5.06
N GLY A 717 -6.14 1.00 6.22
CA GLY A 717 -5.44 0.21 7.24
C GLY A 717 -3.95 -0.05 6.94
N GLY A 718 -3.38 0.63 5.95
CA GLY A 718 -2.00 0.46 5.50
C GLY A 718 -1.87 0.10 4.02
N GLY A 719 -2.78 0.55 3.22
CA GLY A 719 -2.97 0.39 1.78
C GLY A 719 -4.46 0.23 1.45
N PRO A 720 -4.86 0.75 0.27
CA PRO A 720 -4.16 0.64 -1.02
C PRO A 720 -2.96 1.57 -1.17
N GLY A 721 -1.91 1.09 -1.84
CA GLY A 721 -0.70 1.82 -2.14
C GLY A 721 -0.66 2.34 -3.57
N VAL A 722 -0.21 3.59 -3.74
CA VAL A 722 0.21 4.17 -5.02
C VAL A 722 1.21 5.29 -4.75
N GLY A 723 2.30 5.31 -5.49
CA GLY A 723 3.40 6.25 -5.26
C GLY A 723 3.97 6.81 -6.56
N PRO A 724 3.28 7.74 -7.24
CA PRO A 724 3.80 8.33 -8.48
C PRO A 724 5.22 8.87 -8.32
N VAL A 725 5.99 8.78 -9.38
CA VAL A 725 7.31 9.40 -9.47
C VAL A 725 7.29 10.51 -10.51
N GLY A 726 7.63 11.73 -10.08
CA GLY A 726 7.76 12.91 -10.93
C GLY A 726 9.23 13.25 -11.15
N VAL A 727 9.60 13.62 -12.38
CA VAL A 727 10.98 13.88 -12.77
C VAL A 727 11.11 15.10 -13.69
N ARG A 728 12.28 15.72 -13.68
CA ARG A 728 12.66 16.71 -14.69
C ARG A 728 12.98 16.04 -16.02
N ALA A 729 12.95 16.83 -17.10
CA ALA A 729 13.04 16.35 -18.48
C ALA A 729 14.22 15.41 -18.77
N HIS A 730 15.39 15.64 -18.16
CA HIS A 730 16.58 14.82 -18.37
C HIS A 730 16.48 13.41 -17.75
N LEU A 731 15.61 13.21 -16.77
CA LEU A 731 15.34 11.92 -16.15
C LEU A 731 14.12 11.20 -16.77
N ALA A 732 13.27 11.90 -17.52
CA ALA A 732 12.06 11.35 -18.13
C ALA A 732 12.32 10.10 -19.01
N PRO A 733 13.42 10.02 -19.80
CA PRO A 733 13.74 8.81 -20.58
C PRO A 733 13.97 7.53 -19.76
N TYR A 734 14.16 7.66 -18.45
CA TYR A 734 14.50 6.56 -17.54
C TYR A 734 13.36 6.19 -16.58
N LEU A 735 12.16 6.77 -16.75
CA LEU A 735 10.97 6.38 -15.99
C LEU A 735 10.63 4.89 -16.22
N PRO A 736 9.94 4.24 -15.28
CA PRO A 736 9.54 2.85 -15.45
C PRO A 736 8.76 2.60 -16.75
N ASN A 737 9.03 1.48 -17.41
CA ASN A 737 8.27 1.00 -18.56
C ASN A 737 7.71 -0.41 -18.29
N HIS A 738 7.06 -1.03 -19.29
CA HIS A 738 6.50 -2.36 -19.10
C HIS A 738 6.59 -3.21 -20.39
N PRO A 739 7.12 -4.44 -20.32
CA PRO A 739 7.38 -5.25 -21.54
C PRO A 739 6.10 -5.68 -22.26
N LEU A 740 4.96 -5.79 -21.56
CA LEU A 740 3.68 -6.19 -22.14
C LEU A 740 2.79 -5.00 -22.54
N GLN A 741 3.18 -3.77 -22.21
CA GLN A 741 2.42 -2.57 -22.50
C GLN A 741 3.34 -1.39 -22.81
N PRO A 742 3.70 -1.19 -24.08
CA PRO A 742 4.62 -0.13 -24.49
C PRO A 742 4.17 1.30 -24.12
N ALA A 743 2.85 1.52 -23.98
CA ALA A 743 2.31 2.82 -23.61
C ALA A 743 2.54 3.20 -22.13
N ALA A 744 3.03 2.27 -21.30
CA ALA A 744 3.21 2.49 -19.87
C ALA A 744 4.49 3.23 -19.48
N GLY A 745 5.37 3.57 -20.45
CA GLY A 745 6.60 4.31 -20.19
C GLY A 745 7.53 4.39 -21.39
N PRO A 746 8.68 5.06 -21.26
CA PRO A 746 9.62 5.25 -22.33
C PRO A 746 10.35 3.95 -22.71
N GLU A 747 10.75 3.81 -23.98
CA GLU A 747 11.48 2.63 -24.47
C GLU A 747 12.80 2.40 -23.70
N THR A 748 13.46 3.48 -23.30
CA THR A 748 14.74 3.46 -22.55
C THR A 748 14.57 3.37 -21.04
N GLY A 749 13.35 3.09 -20.56
CA GLY A 749 13.01 3.01 -19.15
C GLY A 749 13.76 1.91 -18.39
N VAL A 750 13.78 2.05 -17.07
CA VAL A 750 14.53 1.17 -16.14
C VAL A 750 13.93 -0.23 -15.95
N GLY A 751 12.83 -0.53 -16.59
CA GLY A 751 12.07 -1.75 -16.39
C GLY A 751 10.84 -1.52 -15.48
N PRO A 752 9.95 -2.54 -15.37
CA PRO A 752 8.75 -2.41 -14.56
C PRO A 752 9.07 -2.45 -13.07
N ILE A 753 8.43 -1.56 -12.32
CA ILE A 753 8.49 -1.51 -10.85
C ILE A 753 7.37 -2.35 -10.23
N SER A 754 6.24 -2.49 -10.92
CA SER A 754 5.09 -3.30 -10.53
C SER A 754 4.74 -4.32 -11.62
N ALA A 755 4.00 -5.37 -11.26
CA ALA A 755 3.55 -6.39 -12.20
C ALA A 755 2.54 -5.84 -13.22
N ALA A 756 1.70 -4.89 -12.82
CA ALA A 756 0.76 -4.21 -13.70
C ALA A 756 1.38 -2.94 -14.33
N PRO A 757 1.00 -2.60 -15.58
CA PRO A 757 1.58 -1.45 -16.31
C PRO A 757 1.41 -0.10 -15.62
N TRP A 758 0.32 0.09 -14.87
CA TRP A 758 0.02 1.31 -14.10
C TRP A 758 -0.23 1.02 -12.61
N GLY A 759 0.39 -0.05 -12.10
CA GLY A 759 0.39 -0.40 -10.69
C GLY A 759 -1.02 -0.49 -10.09
N SER A 760 -1.37 0.46 -9.24
CA SER A 760 -2.67 0.50 -8.54
C SER A 760 -3.69 1.35 -9.31
N ALA A 761 -3.92 1.07 -10.58
CA ALA A 761 -4.76 1.88 -11.46
C ALA A 761 -6.20 2.05 -10.93
N GLY A 762 -6.78 1.02 -10.30
CA GLY A 762 -8.16 1.00 -9.82
C GLY A 762 -8.53 2.12 -8.83
N ILE A 763 -7.56 2.74 -8.19
CA ILE A 763 -7.78 3.83 -7.23
C ILE A 763 -7.40 5.22 -7.76
N LEU A 764 -6.88 5.32 -8.98
CA LEU A 764 -6.53 6.61 -9.59
C LEU A 764 -7.74 7.53 -9.81
N PRO A 765 -8.96 7.02 -10.08
CA PRO A 765 -10.16 7.85 -10.17
C PRO A 765 -10.38 8.74 -8.94
N ILE A 766 -9.97 8.30 -7.73
CA ILE A 766 -10.10 9.07 -6.48
C ILE A 766 -9.31 10.38 -6.56
N SER A 767 -8.03 10.32 -6.86
CA SER A 767 -7.19 11.52 -6.95
C SER A 767 -7.57 12.39 -8.15
N TRP A 768 -7.97 11.77 -9.27
CA TRP A 768 -8.49 12.51 -10.42
C TRP A 768 -9.73 13.32 -10.04
N ALA A 769 -10.68 12.70 -9.32
CA ALA A 769 -11.89 13.34 -8.83
C ALA A 769 -11.56 14.47 -7.84
N TYR A 770 -10.68 14.22 -6.85
CA TYR A 770 -10.26 15.22 -5.87
C TYR A 770 -9.70 16.48 -6.53
N VAL A 771 -8.74 16.32 -7.45
CA VAL A 771 -8.16 17.46 -8.16
C VAL A 771 -9.21 18.20 -8.98
N ARG A 772 -10.17 17.49 -9.55
CA ARG A 772 -11.24 18.04 -10.39
C ARG A 772 -12.31 18.78 -9.58
N LEU A 773 -12.62 18.27 -8.37
CA LEU A 773 -13.53 18.89 -7.42
C LEU A 773 -12.96 20.17 -6.82
N MET A 774 -11.66 20.16 -6.50
CA MET A 774 -11.00 21.27 -5.82
C MET A 774 -10.54 22.38 -6.78
N GLY A 775 -10.08 22.01 -7.97
CA GLY A 775 -9.42 22.98 -8.86
C GLY A 775 -8.15 23.58 -8.25
N GLY A 776 -7.48 24.47 -8.96
CA GLY A 776 -6.23 25.08 -8.49
C GLY A 776 -6.38 25.89 -7.21
N GLU A 777 -7.42 26.72 -7.12
CA GLU A 777 -7.69 27.56 -5.95
C GLU A 777 -8.08 26.74 -4.72
N GLY A 778 -8.91 25.70 -4.88
CA GLY A 778 -9.31 24.83 -3.78
C GLY A 778 -8.14 24.02 -3.22
N LEU A 779 -7.26 23.52 -4.08
CA LEU A 779 -6.03 22.83 -3.64
C LEU A 779 -5.08 23.75 -2.86
N LYS A 780 -4.87 24.99 -3.36
CA LYS A 780 -4.09 26.00 -2.63
C LYS A 780 -4.71 26.29 -1.26
N ARG A 781 -6.03 26.45 -1.22
CA ARG A 781 -6.78 26.71 0.01
C ARG A 781 -6.62 25.57 1.01
N ALA A 782 -6.73 24.32 0.57
CA ALA A 782 -6.50 23.15 1.40
C ALA A 782 -5.12 23.18 2.06
N THR A 783 -4.07 23.47 1.27
CA THR A 783 -2.70 23.64 1.79
C THR A 783 -2.61 24.77 2.83
N GLN A 784 -3.18 25.92 2.55
CA GLN A 784 -3.17 27.07 3.48
C GLN A 784 -3.86 26.73 4.82
N VAL A 785 -4.98 26.00 4.77
CA VAL A 785 -5.70 25.58 5.98
C VAL A 785 -4.97 24.47 6.72
N ALA A 786 -4.27 23.58 6.02
CA ALA A 786 -3.42 22.57 6.67
C ALA A 786 -2.29 23.25 7.48
N VAL A 787 -1.64 24.27 6.92
CA VAL A 787 -0.63 25.07 7.63
C VAL A 787 -1.26 25.81 8.80
N LEU A 788 -2.46 26.41 8.63
CA LEU A 788 -3.18 27.08 9.71
C LEU A 788 -3.52 26.11 10.85
N ALA A 789 -4.04 24.92 10.53
CA ALA A 789 -4.45 23.95 11.56
C ALA A 789 -3.26 23.47 12.40
N ALA A 790 -2.12 23.19 11.76
CA ALA A 790 -0.90 22.80 12.47
C ALA A 790 -0.38 23.93 13.38
N ASN A 791 -0.33 25.17 12.90
CA ASN A 791 0.09 26.32 13.69
C ASN A 791 -0.90 26.65 14.81
N TYR A 792 -2.19 26.46 14.59
CA TYR A 792 -3.21 26.60 15.62
C TYR A 792 -2.98 25.64 16.79
N ILE A 793 -2.79 24.35 16.51
CA ILE A 793 -2.49 23.35 17.53
C ILE A 793 -1.16 23.66 18.22
N ALA A 794 -0.11 23.96 17.47
CA ALA A 794 1.20 24.33 18.03
C ALA A 794 1.06 25.50 19.03
N LYS A 795 0.34 26.55 18.65
CA LYS A 795 0.13 27.72 19.50
C LYS A 795 -0.73 27.45 20.75
N ARG A 796 -1.73 26.57 20.62
CA ARG A 796 -2.59 26.15 21.74
C ARG A 796 -1.83 25.28 22.75
N LEU A 797 -0.93 24.41 22.26
CA LEU A 797 -0.19 23.47 23.11
C LEU A 797 1.11 24.04 23.68
N GLU A 798 1.72 25.05 23.06
CA GLU A 798 3.00 25.64 23.46
C GLU A 798 3.11 25.99 24.96
N PRO A 799 2.09 26.55 25.65
CA PRO A 799 2.16 26.81 27.08
C PRO A 799 2.21 25.58 27.99
N HIS A 800 1.86 24.41 27.46
CA HIS A 800 1.73 23.16 28.20
C HIS A 800 2.79 22.12 27.77
N PHE A 801 3.15 22.12 26.50
CA PHE A 801 4.13 21.23 25.88
C PHE A 801 5.00 22.04 24.91
N PRO A 802 6.32 22.15 25.13
CA PRO A 802 7.18 22.90 24.21
C PRO A 802 7.09 22.36 22.79
N VAL A 803 6.90 23.24 21.81
CA VAL A 803 7.08 22.93 20.39
C VAL A 803 8.58 22.84 20.13
N LEU A 804 9.04 21.68 19.65
CA LEU A 804 10.49 21.39 19.57
C LEU A 804 11.17 22.14 18.43
N TYR A 805 10.50 22.24 17.29
CA TYR A 805 11.03 22.88 16.08
C TYR A 805 10.04 23.88 15.52
N ALA A 806 10.51 25.03 15.12
CA ALA A 806 9.77 26.08 14.44
C ALA A 806 10.70 26.88 13.54
N GLY A 807 10.15 27.41 12.45
CA GLY A 807 10.87 28.32 11.55
C GLY A 807 11.11 29.71 12.17
N PRO A 808 11.70 30.65 11.41
CA PRO A 808 12.15 31.97 11.91
C PRO A 808 11.07 32.80 12.61
N HIS A 809 9.80 32.68 12.22
CA HIS A 809 8.67 33.40 12.82
C HIS A 809 7.95 32.59 13.90
N GLY A 810 8.53 31.50 14.41
CA GLY A 810 7.90 30.60 15.36
C GLY A 810 6.75 29.79 14.72
N LEU A 811 6.73 29.66 13.41
CA LEU A 811 5.73 28.92 12.64
C LEU A 811 6.22 27.53 12.25
N VAL A 812 5.28 26.60 12.14
CA VAL A 812 5.49 25.24 11.61
C VAL A 812 4.86 25.13 10.22
N ALA A 813 5.19 24.05 9.51
CA ALA A 813 4.57 23.73 8.23
C ALA A 813 3.16 23.14 8.43
N HIS A 814 2.87 21.92 7.95
CA HIS A 814 1.57 21.25 8.08
C HIS A 814 1.49 20.33 9.29
N GLU A 815 2.54 20.21 10.06
CA GLU A 815 2.67 19.34 11.25
C GLU A 815 3.58 20.02 12.29
N CYS A 816 3.47 19.61 13.54
CA CYS A 816 4.30 20.12 14.63
C CYS A 816 4.79 18.98 15.54
N ILE A 817 5.94 19.18 16.18
CA ILE A 817 6.50 18.24 17.15
C ILE A 817 6.48 18.86 18.54
N VAL A 818 5.82 18.18 19.49
CA VAL A 818 5.83 18.58 20.91
C VAL A 818 6.82 17.71 21.69
N ASP A 819 7.63 18.37 22.54
CA ASP A 819 8.67 17.73 23.34
C ASP A 819 8.16 17.30 24.71
N LEU A 820 8.12 15.99 24.93
CA LEU A 820 7.69 15.40 26.20
C LEU A 820 8.84 14.98 27.11
N ARG A 821 10.08 15.05 26.63
CA ARG A 821 11.29 14.61 27.37
C ARG A 821 11.46 15.29 28.72
N PRO A 822 11.27 16.62 28.85
CA PRO A 822 11.38 17.29 30.16
C PRO A 822 10.35 16.76 31.15
N LEU A 823 9.12 16.56 30.71
CA LEU A 823 8.03 16.01 31.53
C LEU A 823 8.30 14.57 31.94
N SER A 824 8.67 13.73 30.99
CA SER A 824 8.99 12.32 31.25
C SER A 824 10.13 12.17 32.25
N LYS A 825 11.16 12.99 32.13
CA LYS A 825 12.30 13.02 33.09
C LYS A 825 11.89 13.46 34.51
N ALA A 826 10.98 14.42 34.60
CA ALA A 826 10.54 14.98 35.88
C ALA A 826 9.52 14.09 36.61
N THR A 827 8.68 13.35 35.89
CA THR A 827 7.50 12.67 36.44
C THR A 827 7.51 11.15 36.32
N GLY A 828 8.36 10.61 35.44
CA GLY A 828 8.35 9.19 35.07
C GLY A 828 7.24 8.79 34.10
N VAL A 829 6.32 9.70 33.71
CA VAL A 829 5.27 9.46 32.71
C VAL A 829 5.90 9.43 31.33
N SER A 830 5.79 8.33 30.63
CA SER A 830 6.37 8.15 29.31
C SER A 830 5.48 8.70 28.17
N VAL A 831 6.05 8.89 26.98
CA VAL A 831 5.29 9.23 25.77
C VAL A 831 4.25 8.16 25.45
N ASP A 832 4.57 6.88 25.69
CA ASP A 832 3.65 5.77 25.52
C ASP A 832 2.44 5.85 26.47
N ASP A 833 2.65 6.23 27.74
CA ASP A 833 1.57 6.44 28.70
C ASP A 833 0.59 7.53 28.23
N ILE A 834 1.12 8.64 27.68
CA ILE A 834 0.30 9.73 27.12
C ILE A 834 -0.47 9.24 25.89
N ALA A 835 0.18 8.52 25.00
CA ALA A 835 -0.46 7.96 23.80
C ALA A 835 -1.60 6.98 24.16
N LYS A 836 -1.37 6.09 25.13
CA LYS A 836 -2.41 5.17 25.61
C LYS A 836 -3.55 5.93 26.32
N ARG A 837 -3.24 7.00 27.04
CA ARG A 837 -4.26 7.82 27.70
C ARG A 837 -5.16 8.57 26.70
N LEU A 838 -4.61 9.02 25.56
CA LEU A 838 -5.39 9.60 24.46
C LEU A 838 -6.51 8.67 23.97
N ILE A 839 -6.30 7.35 24.01
CA ILE A 839 -7.32 6.35 23.65
C ILE A 839 -8.53 6.45 24.58
N ASP A 840 -8.31 6.62 25.88
CA ASP A 840 -9.42 6.82 26.85
C ASP A 840 -10.23 8.08 26.59
N TYR A 841 -9.59 9.11 25.99
CA TYR A 841 -10.25 10.33 25.54
C TYR A 841 -10.91 10.19 24.16
N GLY A 842 -10.81 9.02 23.53
CA GLY A 842 -11.39 8.76 22.22
C GLY A 842 -10.59 9.34 21.07
N PHE A 843 -9.25 9.30 21.14
CA PHE A 843 -8.33 9.69 20.07
C PHE A 843 -7.40 8.55 19.69
N HIS A 844 -7.11 8.48 18.41
CA HIS A 844 -5.88 7.85 17.93
C HIS A 844 -4.72 8.76 18.30
N ALA A 845 -3.68 8.24 18.95
CA ALA A 845 -2.55 9.09 19.31
C ALA A 845 -1.74 9.54 18.08
N PRO A 846 -1.09 10.72 18.16
CA PRO A 846 -0.10 11.14 17.16
C PRO A 846 1.08 10.19 17.04
N THR A 847 1.92 10.39 16.03
CA THR A 847 3.14 9.60 15.84
C THR A 847 4.11 9.81 17.00
N MET A 848 4.53 8.71 17.62
CA MET A 848 5.40 8.71 18.78
C MET A 848 6.87 8.57 18.41
N SER A 849 7.72 9.32 19.09
CA SER A 849 9.18 9.13 19.06
C SER A 849 9.79 9.13 17.65
N PHE A 850 9.25 9.92 16.75
CA PHE A 850 9.76 10.13 15.40
C PHE A 850 9.66 11.61 15.01
N PRO A 851 10.67 12.19 14.36
CA PRO A 851 12.02 11.67 14.17
C PRO A 851 12.88 11.68 15.46
N VAL A 852 12.36 12.29 16.52
CA VAL A 852 13.06 12.45 17.81
C VAL A 852 12.41 11.58 18.88
N ALA A 853 13.20 10.77 19.57
CA ALA A 853 12.70 9.93 20.66
C ALA A 853 12.10 10.78 21.80
N GLY A 854 10.97 10.37 22.36
CA GLY A 854 10.29 11.03 23.47
C GLY A 854 9.45 12.25 23.07
N THR A 855 9.04 12.33 21.81
CA THR A 855 8.18 13.41 21.28
C THR A 855 6.88 12.85 20.70
N LEU A 856 5.93 13.75 20.44
CA LEU A 856 4.74 13.48 19.61
C LEU A 856 4.76 14.39 18.39
N MET A 857 4.58 13.81 17.21
CA MET A 857 4.41 14.54 15.94
C MET A 857 2.94 14.57 15.56
N ILE A 858 2.39 15.75 15.37
CA ILE A 858 0.96 16.03 15.21
C ILE A 858 0.71 16.65 13.84
N GLU A 859 -0.06 15.99 12.98
CA GLU A 859 -0.56 16.50 11.71
C GLU A 859 -2.10 16.49 11.71
N PRO A 860 -2.77 17.67 11.85
CA PRO A 860 -4.24 17.71 11.97
C PRO A 860 -4.99 17.66 10.63
N THR A 861 -4.35 17.90 9.52
CA THR A 861 -4.90 18.11 8.17
C THR A 861 -5.85 19.31 8.03
N GLU A 862 -6.28 19.63 6.81
CA GLU A 862 -7.25 20.69 6.52
C GLU A 862 -8.71 20.22 6.62
N SER A 863 -8.95 18.92 6.66
CA SER A 863 -10.31 18.35 6.65
C SER A 863 -10.95 18.28 8.04
N GLU A 864 -10.17 18.46 9.09
CA GLU A 864 -10.66 18.47 10.47
C GLU A 864 -11.28 19.82 10.85
N ASP A 865 -12.45 19.81 11.46
CA ASP A 865 -13.11 21.04 11.88
C ASP A 865 -12.52 21.62 13.19
N LEU A 866 -12.82 22.89 13.45
CA LEU A 866 -12.30 23.58 14.63
C LEU A 866 -12.75 22.93 15.94
N GLY A 867 -13.95 22.33 15.98
CA GLY A 867 -14.46 21.66 17.18
C GLY A 867 -13.61 20.45 17.55
N GLU A 868 -13.20 19.66 16.54
CA GLU A 868 -12.31 18.51 16.76
C GLU A 868 -10.88 18.93 17.09
N LEU A 869 -10.35 19.99 16.45
CA LEU A 869 -9.05 20.55 16.80
C LEU A 869 -9.03 21.11 18.25
N ASP A 870 -10.10 21.80 18.66
CA ASP A 870 -10.26 22.27 20.04
C ASP A 870 -10.36 21.10 21.02
N ARG A 871 -11.16 20.07 20.70
CA ARG A 871 -11.29 18.86 21.53
C ARG A 871 -9.93 18.17 21.73
N PHE A 872 -9.11 18.07 20.68
CA PHE A 872 -7.76 17.50 20.78
C PHE A 872 -6.85 18.35 21.69
N CYS A 873 -6.81 19.66 21.49
CA CYS A 873 -6.00 20.56 22.32
C CYS A 873 -6.43 20.51 23.80
N GLU A 874 -7.73 20.53 24.07
CA GLU A 874 -8.28 20.44 25.44
C GLU A 874 -7.95 19.08 26.08
N THR A 875 -8.01 18.01 25.32
CA THR A 875 -7.59 16.69 25.78
C THR A 875 -6.11 16.65 26.16
N MET A 876 -5.23 17.19 25.32
CA MET A 876 -3.80 17.26 25.64
C MET A 876 -3.55 18.11 26.90
N ILE A 877 -4.26 19.24 27.06
CA ILE A 877 -4.18 20.09 28.27
C ILE A 877 -4.69 19.35 29.50
N ALA A 878 -5.78 18.60 29.39
CA ALA A 878 -6.29 17.76 30.47
C ALA A 878 -5.29 16.66 30.88
N ILE A 879 -4.66 15.99 29.91
CA ILE A 879 -3.59 15.02 30.18
C ILE A 879 -2.40 15.69 30.86
N ARG A 880 -2.07 16.95 30.50
CA ARG A 880 -1.03 17.71 31.20
C ARG A 880 -1.37 17.92 32.68
N ALA A 881 -2.62 18.21 32.98
CA ALA A 881 -3.09 18.33 34.36
C ALA A 881 -3.08 16.99 35.12
N GLU A 882 -3.35 15.87 34.44
CA GLU A 882 -3.18 14.52 35.02
C GLU A 882 -1.70 14.22 35.33
N ILE A 883 -0.77 14.60 34.46
CA ILE A 883 0.68 14.47 34.71
C ILE A 883 1.11 15.28 35.96
N GLU A 884 0.54 16.47 36.18
CA GLU A 884 0.80 17.25 37.39
C GLU A 884 0.30 16.56 38.67
N LYS A 885 -0.80 15.82 38.62
CA LYS A 885 -1.26 15.02 39.75
C LYS A 885 -0.26 13.90 40.09
N VAL A 886 0.40 13.31 39.10
CA VAL A 886 1.49 12.35 39.35
C VAL A 886 2.72 13.03 39.89
N ALA A 887 3.13 14.16 39.31
CA ALA A 887 4.29 14.96 39.77
C ALA A 887 4.16 15.44 41.21
N SER A 888 2.94 15.84 41.65
CA SER A 888 2.66 16.27 43.01
C SER A 888 2.48 15.13 44.03
N GLY A 889 2.51 13.88 43.60
CA GLY A 889 2.25 12.71 44.44
C GLY A 889 0.78 12.50 44.81
N HIS A 890 -0.15 13.20 44.14
CA HIS A 890 -1.60 12.97 44.32
C HIS A 890 -1.97 11.56 43.86
N TRP A 891 -1.40 11.10 42.76
CA TRP A 891 -1.43 9.71 42.29
C TRP A 891 -0.03 9.08 42.39
N PRO A 892 0.09 7.79 42.75
CA PRO A 892 1.33 7.07 42.69
C PRO A 892 1.90 7.02 41.29
N ALA A 893 3.21 6.99 41.14
CA ALA A 893 3.86 6.94 39.84
C ALA A 893 3.61 5.62 39.10
N ASP A 894 3.38 4.54 39.81
CA ASP A 894 3.12 3.18 39.32
C ASP A 894 1.64 2.81 39.23
N ASP A 895 0.75 3.58 39.82
CA ASP A 895 -0.70 3.36 39.78
C ASP A 895 -1.47 4.69 39.57
N ASN A 896 -1.71 5.04 38.31
CA ASN A 896 -2.42 6.25 37.89
C ASN A 896 -3.10 6.01 36.51
N PRO A 897 -4.06 6.87 36.10
CA PRO A 897 -4.80 6.70 34.86
C PRO A 897 -3.94 6.64 33.59
N LEU A 898 -2.80 7.33 33.53
CA LEU A 898 -1.91 7.32 32.39
C LEU A 898 -1.16 5.98 32.27
N ARG A 899 -0.65 5.47 33.41
CA ARG A 899 0.12 4.23 33.45
C ARG A 899 -0.75 3.02 33.12
N ASN A 900 -2.01 3.04 33.56
CA ASN A 900 -2.94 1.94 33.40
C ASN A 900 -3.81 2.04 32.13
N ALA A 901 -3.73 3.13 31.37
CA ALA A 901 -4.44 3.30 30.10
C ALA A 901 -4.01 2.27 29.05
N PRO A 902 -4.89 1.91 28.13
CA PRO A 902 -6.30 2.29 28.05
C PRO A 902 -7.19 1.43 28.94
N HIS A 903 -8.37 1.97 29.33
CA HIS A 903 -9.33 1.31 30.19
C HIS A 903 -10.51 0.74 29.40
N THR A 904 -10.71 -0.58 29.46
CA THR A 904 -11.83 -1.28 28.80
C THR A 904 -13.11 -1.20 29.62
N ALA A 905 -14.26 -1.44 28.99
CA ALA A 905 -15.53 -1.57 29.71
C ALA A 905 -15.52 -2.74 30.71
N ALA A 906 -14.84 -3.83 30.38
CA ALA A 906 -14.71 -5.01 31.24
C ALA A 906 -13.96 -4.70 32.56
N ALA A 907 -12.92 -3.87 32.50
CA ALA A 907 -12.16 -3.45 33.68
C ALA A 907 -12.99 -2.73 34.74
N LEU A 908 -14.13 -2.12 34.37
CA LEU A 908 -15.05 -1.46 35.32
C LEU A 908 -15.95 -2.42 36.10
N GLY A 909 -16.19 -3.60 35.58
CA GLY A 909 -17.09 -4.59 36.18
C GLY A 909 -16.45 -5.40 37.33
N GLY A 910 -15.13 -5.33 37.47
CA GLY A 910 -14.36 -6.05 38.48
C GLY A 910 -14.15 -5.28 39.78
N GLU A 911 -13.31 -5.81 40.67
CA GLU A 911 -12.79 -5.10 41.82
C GLU A 911 -11.93 -3.92 41.34
N TRP A 912 -11.90 -2.83 42.11
CA TRP A 912 -11.15 -1.62 41.74
C TRP A 912 -10.17 -1.28 42.86
N GLU A 913 -8.95 -1.66 42.70
CA GLU A 913 -7.85 -1.48 43.66
C GLU A 913 -6.89 -0.35 43.27
N HIS A 914 -7.33 0.57 42.40
CA HIS A 914 -6.50 1.69 41.93
C HIS A 914 -6.60 2.91 42.84
N ALA A 915 -5.53 3.69 42.88
CA ALA A 915 -5.45 4.93 43.63
C ALA A 915 -6.28 6.11 43.05
N TYR A 916 -7.00 5.88 41.95
CA TYR A 916 -7.88 6.82 41.27
C TYR A 916 -9.26 6.18 41.04
N SER A 917 -10.28 7.02 40.85
CA SER A 917 -11.66 6.57 40.69
C SER A 917 -11.93 5.98 39.28
N ARG A 918 -12.97 5.11 39.19
CA ARG A 918 -13.49 4.64 37.89
C ARG A 918 -13.89 5.83 36.97
N GLN A 919 -14.45 6.89 37.56
CA GLN A 919 -14.80 8.10 36.81
C GLN A 919 -13.56 8.74 36.14
N GLU A 920 -12.47 8.93 36.89
CA GLU A 920 -11.22 9.45 36.36
C GLU A 920 -10.59 8.53 35.31
N ALA A 921 -10.79 7.20 35.44
CA ALA A 921 -10.33 6.24 34.46
C ALA A 921 -10.98 6.43 33.09
N VAL A 922 -12.32 6.38 33.03
CA VAL A 922 -13.05 6.22 31.75
C VAL A 922 -13.84 7.42 31.28
N PHE A 923 -14.16 8.36 32.18
CA PHE A 923 -14.82 9.63 31.85
C PHE A 923 -13.98 10.82 32.32
N PRO A 924 -12.72 10.92 31.85
CA PRO A 924 -11.89 12.06 32.19
C PRO A 924 -12.51 13.36 31.69
N ALA A 925 -11.91 14.49 32.05
CA ALA A 925 -12.47 15.82 31.73
C ALA A 925 -12.74 15.96 30.20
N GLY A 926 -13.96 16.37 29.84
CA GLY A 926 -14.37 16.55 28.44
C GLY A 926 -14.93 15.31 27.76
N VAL A 927 -14.84 14.11 28.33
CA VAL A 927 -15.39 12.90 27.75
C VAL A 927 -16.86 12.71 28.16
N SER A 928 -17.76 12.72 27.17
CA SER A 928 -19.17 12.40 27.32
C SER A 928 -19.41 10.89 27.36
N ALA A 929 -20.29 10.44 28.26
CA ALA A 929 -20.69 9.03 28.29
C ALA A 929 -21.44 8.60 27.03
N ALA A 930 -22.12 9.54 26.34
CA ALA A 930 -22.86 9.26 25.11
C ALA A 930 -21.94 8.95 23.92
N ASP A 931 -20.77 9.60 23.87
CA ASP A 931 -19.82 9.52 22.76
C ASP A 931 -18.54 8.75 23.12
N LYS A 932 -18.56 8.01 24.23
CA LYS A 932 -17.39 7.26 24.72
C LYS A 932 -16.96 6.18 23.74
N TYR A 933 -15.74 6.27 23.25
CA TYR A 933 -15.05 5.16 22.61
C TYR A 933 -14.53 4.18 23.68
N TRP A 934 -14.88 2.92 23.57
CA TRP A 934 -14.42 1.87 24.46
C TRP A 934 -13.31 1.06 23.78
N PRO A 935 -12.06 1.15 24.27
CA PRO A 935 -10.98 0.31 23.72
C PRO A 935 -11.31 -1.17 23.95
N PRO A 936 -11.10 -2.03 22.93
CA PRO A 936 -11.46 -3.45 23.02
C PRO A 936 -10.53 -4.26 23.93
N VAL A 937 -9.30 -3.81 24.14
CA VAL A 937 -8.27 -4.44 24.99
C VAL A 937 -7.52 -3.40 25.79
N ARG A 938 -6.89 -3.82 26.87
CA ARG A 938 -5.97 -3.00 27.64
C ARG A 938 -4.58 -2.95 26.97
N ARG A 939 -3.60 -2.33 27.64
CA ARG A 939 -2.20 -2.24 27.16
C ARG A 939 -1.66 -3.63 26.82
N ILE A 940 -1.15 -3.80 25.61
CA ILE A 940 -0.70 -5.10 25.10
C ILE A 940 0.76 -5.36 25.50
N ASP A 941 1.07 -6.58 25.96
CA ASP A 941 2.44 -7.04 26.18
C ASP A 941 3.10 -7.46 24.86
N GLY A 942 3.80 -6.51 24.23
CA GLY A 942 4.52 -6.78 23.00
C GLY A 942 5.68 -7.78 23.15
N ALA A 943 6.35 -7.77 24.28
CA ALA A 943 7.49 -8.67 24.51
C ALA A 943 7.05 -10.12 24.70
N PHE A 944 5.89 -10.35 25.33
CA PHE A 944 5.29 -11.68 25.41
C PHE A 944 5.00 -12.22 24.00
N GLY A 945 4.32 -11.45 23.15
CA GLY A 945 3.97 -11.87 21.79
C GLY A 945 5.18 -12.19 20.89
N ASP A 946 6.28 -11.43 21.02
CA ASP A 946 7.50 -11.71 20.24
C ASP A 946 8.29 -12.94 20.74
N ARG A 947 8.15 -13.29 22.02
CA ARG A 947 8.72 -14.53 22.59
C ARG A 947 7.88 -15.75 22.26
N ASN A 948 6.55 -15.59 22.15
CA ASN A 948 5.58 -16.64 21.88
C ASN A 948 4.91 -16.37 20.54
N LEU A 949 5.67 -16.44 19.45
CA LEU A 949 5.23 -15.98 18.13
C LEU A 949 4.16 -16.91 17.54
N VAL A 950 2.92 -16.43 17.44
CA VAL A 950 1.79 -17.06 16.74
C VAL A 950 1.27 -16.08 15.70
N CYS A 951 1.32 -16.44 14.42
CA CYS A 951 1.00 -15.59 13.28
C CYS A 951 -0.12 -16.15 12.39
N SER A 952 -0.88 -17.08 12.90
CA SER A 952 -2.11 -17.63 12.31
C SER A 952 -3.23 -17.61 13.34
N CYS A 953 -4.46 -17.89 12.91
CA CYS A 953 -5.57 -18.06 13.85
C CYS A 953 -5.22 -19.11 14.90
N PRO A 954 -5.37 -18.81 16.21
CA PRO A 954 -4.96 -19.72 17.27
C PRO A 954 -5.72 -21.05 17.23
N PRO A 955 -5.09 -22.17 17.62
CA PRO A 955 -5.75 -23.48 17.70
C PRO A 955 -7.01 -23.47 18.56
N LEU A 956 -7.93 -24.39 18.29
CA LEU A 956 -9.24 -24.50 18.97
C LEU A 956 -9.15 -24.70 20.49
N ASP A 957 -8.20 -25.44 20.94
CA ASP A 957 -7.93 -25.75 22.34
C ASP A 957 -7.59 -24.50 23.19
N GLU A 958 -7.21 -23.40 22.55
CA GLU A 958 -7.00 -22.10 23.23
C GLU A 958 -8.31 -21.34 23.50
N TYR A 959 -9.44 -21.80 22.93
CA TYR A 959 -10.77 -21.19 23.15
C TYR A 959 -11.55 -21.85 24.29
N ASP A 960 -11.06 -22.96 24.83
CA ASP A 960 -11.70 -23.72 25.91
C ASP A 960 -11.31 -23.25 27.32
N ASN A 961 -10.65 -22.09 27.46
CA ASN A 961 -10.24 -21.49 28.75
C ASN A 961 -11.09 -20.29 29.13
#